data_19e022c0d356dfcd21760dcf0bb1ffb6
#
_entry.id   19e022c0d356dfcd21760dcf0bb1ffb6
#
_cell.length_a   1.000
_cell.length_b   1.000
_cell.length_c   1.000
_cell.angle_alpha   90.00
_cell.angle_beta   90.00
_cell.angle_gamma   90.00
#
_symmetry.space_group_name_H-M   'P 1'
#
loop_
_entity.id
_entity.type
_entity.pdbx_description
1 polymer ?
#
loop_
_entity_poly.entity_id
_entity_poly.type
_entity_poly.pdbx_seq_one_letter_code
_entity_poly.pdbx_strand_id
1 'polypeptide(L)'
;MTPKRLLPAAILVGMAVPGYGQDTNNIEIDEIIVQGQKIRRSLQDTKESVAVFDQDIIQAQRLFDLRELFNQTANAFDLFNGEDFGIRGVTASSASTGGGSGELGSLFYDGVALTGFARRFGPRSLWDIEQVEVLRGPQSTNVGRNALIGAVIMTSRAPDPTAFDAAVRVEAGDFGKFGFEGMVNVPLTENSALRVTAETFQTDGFTENVTIPDENFDERDNQTIRARYLTTPTDRLSIGVTAQYAETNRGQQIYRADLNDDIEQRINRANLAAREDFEAFSGSVNIDYDITDQWSFQSVSAFLDGEYDRFDDDDESAGGGSAFRGRAGVEDNWSQEFRFTYQGDRLSGVAGLWYTEVNVVNNTTGLVNLAPADLGVPAQLLPFYPQVLEIDVSIPAENTKTNAAFFTEWDYTLNEKWTLSAGFRYDYEDQDNIVNSRNSLAPGSELPDPAAAGALADMIQPGLGPIVQGGVAQVNALLQASLIPTDNPIENTSYEAFLPQFGATYTVNDAISLSGFYKRGYRAGGTEVALTGGGFVEYDPEYLDNFEVSMRSEWLDGDLVVNANGYYGDWQDQQVQNCPAGPLSCVTVNAGESEIMGFELESRYAINQDASVYFALGRSETEFTEFVDNELDLAGNEFALSPNYTVSAGGTYFFTDEFSLSGNINFQDDVWSDIQNSALLDERIIINMNARYQVGRFDVMVYGRNLTDEFYLQSDFTDPNGGRFVTPGAPREYGVLVQIDF
;
A
#
# COMPACT_ATOMS: atom_id res chain seq x y z
N MET A 1 -5.42 15.85 29.79
CA MET A 1 -5.41 14.78 30.84
C MET A 1 -4.61 13.64 30.24
N THR A 2 -3.44 13.39 30.72
CA THR A 2 -2.52 12.36 30.25
C THR A 2 -3.12 10.96 30.44
N PRO A 3 -3.22 10.10 29.41
CA PRO A 3 -3.65 8.72 29.61
C PRO A 3 -2.56 7.94 30.34
N LYS A 4 -2.98 7.22 31.37
CA LYS A 4 -2.12 6.31 32.13
C LYS A 4 -1.80 5.09 31.27
N ARG A 5 -0.53 4.93 30.94
CA ARG A 5 0.03 3.70 30.34
C ARG A 5 -0.28 2.50 31.25
N LEU A 6 -1.06 1.56 30.74
CA LEU A 6 -1.25 0.24 31.36
C LEU A 6 -0.13 -0.68 30.84
N LEU A 7 0.86 -0.96 31.67
CA LEU A 7 1.78 -2.07 31.44
C LEU A 7 1.01 -3.40 31.52
N PRO A 8 1.09 -4.29 30.54
CA PRO A 8 0.56 -5.63 30.69
C PRO A 8 1.40 -6.41 31.68
N ALA A 9 0.77 -6.88 32.76
CA ALA A 9 1.39 -7.76 33.72
C ALA A 9 1.55 -9.17 33.10
N ALA A 10 2.78 -9.56 32.81
CA ALA A 10 3.11 -10.92 32.38
C ALA A 10 2.82 -11.92 33.50
N ILE A 11 1.80 -12.75 33.34
CA ILE A 11 1.53 -13.92 34.19
C ILE A 11 2.38 -15.07 33.66
N LEU A 12 3.51 -15.34 34.30
CA LEU A 12 4.31 -16.55 34.08
C LEU A 12 3.60 -17.74 34.73
N VAL A 13 2.88 -18.53 33.93
CA VAL A 13 2.42 -19.84 34.35
C VAL A 13 3.49 -20.88 33.94
N GLY A 14 4.24 -21.36 34.92
CA GLY A 14 5.17 -22.45 34.72
C GLY A 14 4.47 -23.79 34.50
N MET A 15 4.34 -24.24 33.27
CA MET A 15 3.99 -25.63 32.93
C MET A 15 5.19 -26.27 32.23
N ALA A 16 5.63 -27.40 32.76
CA ALA A 16 6.64 -28.25 32.14
C ALA A 16 5.96 -29.08 31.02
N VAL A 17 6.26 -28.75 29.79
CA VAL A 17 5.84 -29.50 28.58
C VAL A 17 7.06 -30.25 28.02
N PRO A 18 6.94 -31.52 27.59
CA PRO A 18 8.04 -32.24 26.95
C PRO A 18 8.35 -31.59 25.61
N GLY A 19 9.63 -31.28 25.40
CA GLY A 19 10.11 -30.67 24.18
C GLY A 19 9.97 -31.61 22.98
N TYR A 20 9.28 -31.15 21.95
CA TYR A 20 9.42 -31.64 20.59
C TYR A 20 10.47 -30.75 19.91
N GLY A 21 11.60 -31.34 19.52
CA GLY A 21 12.52 -30.71 18.60
C GLY A 21 11.87 -30.75 17.21
N GLN A 22 11.60 -29.59 16.61
CA GLN A 22 11.40 -29.53 15.17
C GLN A 22 12.77 -29.79 14.52
N ASP A 23 12.84 -30.78 13.63
CA ASP A 23 13.95 -30.96 12.69
C ASP A 23 13.90 -29.80 11.68
N THR A 24 14.55 -28.68 12.00
CA THR A 24 14.50 -27.45 11.20
C THR A 24 15.59 -27.36 10.12
N ASN A 25 16.31 -28.43 9.81
CA ASN A 25 17.53 -28.39 9.00
C ASN A 25 17.44 -29.12 7.65
N ASN A 26 16.25 -29.26 7.09
CA ASN A 26 16.14 -29.73 5.71
C ASN A 26 15.70 -28.53 4.86
N ILE A 27 16.62 -27.92 4.10
CA ILE A 27 16.27 -26.96 3.04
C ILE A 27 15.74 -27.79 1.87
N GLU A 28 14.47 -28.12 1.90
CA GLU A 28 13.72 -28.66 0.76
C GLU A 28 12.85 -27.50 0.22
N ILE A 29 12.69 -27.42 -1.09
CA ILE A 29 11.72 -26.50 -1.70
C ILE A 29 10.40 -27.25 -1.73
N ASP A 30 9.57 -27.02 -0.73
CA ASP A 30 8.23 -27.62 -0.66
C ASP A 30 7.31 -27.11 -1.76
N GLU A 31 6.28 -27.89 -2.10
CA GLU A 31 5.25 -27.47 -3.04
C GLU A 31 4.45 -26.30 -2.45
N ILE A 32 4.65 -25.10 -3.00
CA ILE A 32 3.98 -23.88 -2.56
C ILE A 32 2.59 -23.81 -3.20
N ILE A 33 1.54 -23.69 -2.38
CA ILE A 33 0.15 -23.54 -2.84
C ILE A 33 -0.24 -22.07 -2.87
N VAL A 34 -0.65 -21.57 -4.03
CA VAL A 34 -1.18 -20.22 -4.21
C VAL A 34 -2.66 -20.20 -3.81
N GLN A 35 -3.04 -19.32 -2.90
CA GLN A 35 -4.39 -19.19 -2.35
C GLN A 35 -5.18 -18.03 -2.97
N GLY A 36 -4.49 -16.95 -3.36
CA GLY A 36 -5.09 -15.72 -3.87
C GLY A 36 -5.82 -15.83 -5.20
N GLN A 37 -5.61 -16.91 -5.94
CA GLN A 37 -6.25 -17.13 -7.24
C GLN A 37 -7.66 -17.74 -7.18
N LYS A 38 -8.28 -17.83 -5.99
CA LYS A 38 -9.62 -18.42 -5.81
C LYS A 38 -9.71 -19.93 -6.12
N ILE A 39 -8.76 -20.52 -6.82
CA ILE A 39 -8.60 -21.95 -7.04
C ILE A 39 -7.24 -22.32 -6.47
N ARG A 40 -7.19 -23.34 -5.61
CA ARG A 40 -5.92 -23.86 -5.07
C ARG A 40 -5.10 -24.49 -6.19
N ARG A 41 -3.94 -23.93 -6.48
CA ARG A 41 -2.95 -24.46 -7.44
C ARG A 41 -1.57 -24.38 -6.81
N SER A 42 -0.68 -25.29 -7.24
CA SER A 42 0.73 -25.09 -6.92
C SER A 42 1.29 -23.85 -7.63
N LEU A 43 2.36 -23.29 -7.11
CA LEU A 43 3.06 -22.18 -7.77
C LEU A 43 3.46 -22.57 -9.20
N GLN A 44 3.85 -23.83 -9.42
CA GLN A 44 4.27 -24.34 -10.72
C GLN A 44 3.11 -24.57 -11.69
N ASP A 45 1.89 -24.77 -11.19
CA ASP A 45 0.68 -24.87 -12.02
C ASP A 45 0.03 -23.49 -12.25
N THR A 46 0.58 -22.44 -11.63
CA THR A 46 0.07 -21.08 -11.73
C THR A 46 0.55 -20.40 -13.00
N LYS A 47 -0.38 -20.00 -13.87
CA LYS A 47 -0.08 -19.30 -15.13
C LYS A 47 0.30 -17.83 -14.93
N GLU A 48 -0.25 -17.18 -13.91
CA GLU A 48 -0.08 -15.76 -13.61
C GLU A 48 1.24 -15.48 -12.89
N SER A 49 1.70 -14.23 -12.97
CA SER A 49 2.87 -13.78 -12.25
C SER A 49 2.56 -13.64 -10.76
N VAL A 50 3.19 -14.45 -9.92
CA VAL A 50 3.04 -14.39 -8.46
C VAL A 50 4.37 -14.72 -7.78
N ALA A 51 4.74 -13.91 -6.78
CA ALA A 51 5.79 -14.25 -5.82
C ALA A 51 5.13 -14.72 -4.52
N VAL A 52 5.63 -15.81 -3.96
CA VAL A 52 5.09 -16.40 -2.72
C VAL A 52 6.19 -16.51 -1.69
N PHE A 53 5.90 -16.01 -0.51
CA PHE A 53 6.76 -16.11 0.67
C PHE A 53 5.97 -16.88 1.75
N ASP A 54 6.29 -18.14 1.89
CA ASP A 54 5.76 -18.98 2.96
C ASP A 54 6.48 -18.75 4.28
N GLN A 55 6.01 -19.39 5.33
CA GLN A 55 6.57 -19.26 6.67
C GLN A 55 8.05 -19.62 6.71
N ASP A 56 8.47 -20.66 5.98
CA ASP A 56 9.84 -21.14 6.01
C ASP A 56 10.78 -20.13 5.37
N ILE A 57 10.39 -19.51 4.27
CA ILE A 57 11.13 -18.42 3.62
C ILE A 57 11.17 -17.18 4.53
N ILE A 58 10.03 -16.78 5.10
CA ILE A 58 9.93 -15.64 6.03
C ILE A 58 10.88 -15.85 7.22
N GLN A 59 10.90 -17.05 7.78
CA GLN A 59 11.78 -17.38 8.90
C GLN A 59 13.25 -17.52 8.50
N ALA A 60 13.55 -18.22 7.41
CA ALA A 60 14.94 -18.44 6.97
C ALA A 60 15.63 -17.13 6.58
N GLN A 61 14.93 -16.25 5.89
CA GLN A 61 15.44 -14.95 5.45
C GLN A 61 15.22 -13.85 6.49
N ARG A 62 14.43 -14.14 7.54
CA ARG A 62 14.12 -13.19 8.61
C ARG A 62 13.53 -11.88 8.09
N LEU A 63 12.45 -12.04 7.33
CA LEU A 63 11.64 -10.92 6.89
C LEU A 63 10.76 -10.46 8.05
N PHE A 64 10.81 -9.18 8.40
CA PHE A 64 10.07 -8.63 9.55
C PHE A 64 8.79 -7.93 9.14
N ASP A 65 8.80 -7.28 7.99
CA ASP A 65 7.65 -6.54 7.46
C ASP A 65 7.54 -6.66 5.93
N LEU A 66 6.43 -6.18 5.38
CA LEU A 66 6.16 -6.21 3.95
C LEU A 66 7.20 -5.45 3.11
N ARG A 67 7.84 -4.41 3.65
CA ARG A 67 8.87 -3.62 2.96
C ARG A 67 10.03 -4.51 2.51
N GLU A 68 10.49 -5.38 3.40
CA GLU A 68 11.59 -6.30 3.07
C GLU A 68 11.21 -7.31 2.00
N LEU A 69 9.95 -7.74 2.02
CA LEU A 69 9.40 -8.67 1.05
C LEU A 69 9.29 -8.03 -0.34
N PHE A 70 8.81 -6.79 -0.45
CA PHE A 70 8.75 -6.07 -1.72
C PHE A 70 10.14 -5.90 -2.33
N ASN A 71 11.15 -5.55 -1.53
CA ASN A 71 12.54 -5.40 -1.98
C ASN A 71 13.16 -6.72 -2.47
N GLN A 72 12.56 -7.89 -2.18
CA GLN A 72 13.01 -9.20 -2.65
C GLN A 72 12.14 -9.75 -3.80
N THR A 73 11.15 -9.02 -4.25
CA THR A 73 10.22 -9.40 -5.31
C THR A 73 10.56 -8.69 -6.60
N ALA A 74 10.67 -9.43 -7.72
CA ALA A 74 10.91 -8.83 -9.03
C ALA A 74 9.79 -7.85 -9.41
N ASN A 75 10.15 -6.64 -9.87
CA ASN A 75 9.21 -5.55 -10.21
C ASN A 75 8.25 -5.14 -9.08
N ALA A 76 8.64 -5.36 -7.82
CA ALA A 76 7.97 -4.75 -6.68
C ALA A 76 8.96 -3.90 -5.90
N PHE A 77 8.50 -2.84 -5.28
CA PHE A 77 9.34 -1.91 -4.53
C PHE A 77 8.55 -1.23 -3.42
N ASP A 78 9.30 -0.84 -2.38
CA ASP A 78 8.80 -0.12 -1.23
C ASP A 78 8.84 1.39 -1.44
N LEU A 79 7.82 2.07 -0.95
CA LEU A 79 7.70 3.51 -0.97
C LEU A 79 7.38 4.05 0.44
N PHE A 80 7.92 5.23 0.73
CA PHE A 80 7.67 5.96 1.98
C PHE A 80 7.88 5.08 3.23
N ASN A 81 9.03 4.35 3.27
CA ASN A 81 9.42 3.48 4.38
C ASN A 81 8.32 2.49 4.85
N GLY A 82 7.60 1.89 3.91
CA GLY A 82 6.56 0.90 4.13
C GLY A 82 5.13 1.43 4.13
N GLU A 83 4.90 2.70 3.84
CA GLU A 83 3.54 3.25 3.77
C GLU A 83 2.81 2.87 2.49
N ASP A 84 3.55 2.76 1.39
CA ASP A 84 3.01 2.37 0.10
C ASP A 84 3.96 1.41 -0.61
N PHE A 85 3.52 0.85 -1.71
CA PHE A 85 4.29 -0.06 -2.53
C PHE A 85 4.00 0.18 -4.01
N GLY A 86 4.89 -0.32 -4.86
CA GLY A 86 4.67 -0.33 -6.29
C GLY A 86 4.87 -1.71 -6.90
N ILE A 87 4.18 -1.97 -8.00
CA ILE A 87 4.26 -3.19 -8.80
C ILE A 87 4.35 -2.81 -10.27
N ARG A 88 5.36 -3.37 -10.99
CA ARG A 88 5.58 -3.14 -12.42
C ARG A 88 5.67 -1.65 -12.80
N GLY A 89 6.37 -0.87 -11.95
CA GLY A 89 6.58 0.55 -12.16
C GLY A 89 5.39 1.45 -11.82
N VAL A 90 4.30 0.91 -11.26
CA VAL A 90 3.12 1.69 -10.86
C VAL A 90 2.93 1.62 -9.36
N THR A 91 2.74 2.77 -8.71
CA THR A 91 2.46 2.82 -7.26
C THR A 91 1.05 2.39 -6.97
N ALA A 92 0.82 1.75 -5.81
CA ALA A 92 -0.49 1.22 -5.46
C ALA A 92 -1.56 2.31 -5.19
N SER A 93 -1.15 3.53 -4.91
CA SER A 93 -2.06 4.65 -4.70
C SER A 93 -2.42 5.38 -6.00
N SER A 94 -1.48 5.58 -6.94
CA SER A 94 -1.72 6.36 -8.16
C SER A 94 -0.61 6.17 -9.19
N ALA A 95 -0.90 6.25 -10.48
CA ALA A 95 0.11 6.30 -11.54
C ALA A 95 0.68 7.71 -11.77
N SER A 96 -0.03 8.73 -11.31
CA SER A 96 0.39 10.13 -11.30
C SER A 96 0.45 10.62 -9.85
N THR A 97 0.97 11.83 -9.59
CA THR A 97 1.06 12.42 -8.25
C THR A 97 -0.29 12.70 -7.59
N GLY A 98 -1.39 12.21 -8.15
CA GLY A 98 -2.76 12.31 -7.65
C GLY A 98 -3.75 11.86 -8.71
N GLY A 99 -5.01 11.77 -8.32
CA GLY A 99 -6.12 11.46 -9.21
C GLY A 99 -6.70 10.06 -9.05
N GLY A 100 -8.00 9.96 -9.26
CA GLY A 100 -8.79 8.76 -9.14
C GLY A 100 -9.41 8.53 -7.77
N SER A 101 -10.53 7.83 -7.77
CA SER A 101 -11.36 7.60 -6.58
C SER A 101 -11.00 6.34 -5.82
N GLY A 102 -9.96 5.65 -6.19
CA GLY A 102 -9.57 4.38 -5.61
C GLY A 102 -8.12 4.07 -5.84
N GLU A 103 -7.68 3.02 -5.19
CA GLU A 103 -6.33 2.51 -5.26
C GLU A 103 -6.13 1.67 -6.51
N LEU A 104 -4.88 1.56 -6.98
CA LEU A 104 -4.49 0.72 -8.11
C LEU A 104 -4.07 -0.68 -7.68
N GLY A 105 -3.54 -0.81 -6.46
CA GLY A 105 -3.12 -2.08 -5.86
C GLY A 105 -3.85 -2.40 -4.58
N SER A 106 -4.27 -3.65 -4.40
CA SER A 106 -5.01 -4.12 -3.22
C SER A 106 -4.11 -4.81 -2.21
N LEU A 107 -4.45 -4.68 -0.92
CA LEU A 107 -3.85 -5.42 0.18
C LEU A 107 -4.95 -6.15 0.96
N PHE A 108 -4.79 -7.46 1.15
CA PHE A 108 -5.71 -8.30 1.92
C PHE A 108 -4.98 -8.91 3.11
N TYR A 109 -5.67 -8.96 4.24
CA TYR A 109 -5.21 -9.64 5.44
C TYR A 109 -6.30 -10.58 5.97
N ASP A 110 -6.05 -11.89 5.98
CA ASP A 110 -7.02 -12.95 6.38
C ASP A 110 -8.42 -12.80 5.74
N GLY A 111 -8.46 -12.38 4.47
CA GLY A 111 -9.69 -12.17 3.70
C GLY A 111 -10.34 -10.79 3.86
N VAL A 112 -9.84 -9.95 4.76
CA VAL A 112 -10.26 -8.55 4.90
C VAL A 112 -9.52 -7.69 3.88
N ALA A 113 -10.24 -6.95 3.05
CA ALA A 113 -9.63 -5.92 2.20
C ALA A 113 -9.23 -4.72 3.05
N LEU A 114 -7.94 -4.37 3.06
CA LEU A 114 -7.45 -3.15 3.69
C LEU A 114 -7.55 -2.03 2.66
N THR A 115 -8.46 -1.10 2.89
CA THR A 115 -8.76 0.02 1.98
C THR A 115 -8.34 1.35 2.61
N GLY A 116 -8.13 2.38 1.80
CA GLY A 116 -7.86 3.74 2.28
C GLY A 116 -6.73 3.82 3.30
N PHE A 117 -7.06 4.29 4.50
CA PHE A 117 -6.10 4.45 5.60
C PHE A 117 -5.64 3.12 6.19
N ALA A 118 -6.51 2.09 6.24
CA ALA A 118 -6.13 0.77 6.70
C ALA A 118 -5.04 0.13 5.81
N ARG A 119 -5.06 0.39 4.49
CA ARG A 119 -3.99 -0.05 3.58
C ARG A 119 -2.67 0.67 3.89
N ARG A 120 -2.71 1.97 4.19
CA ARG A 120 -1.51 2.78 4.43
C ARG A 120 -0.94 2.61 5.83
N PHE A 121 -1.77 2.47 6.86
CA PHE A 121 -1.36 2.48 8.28
C PHE A 121 -1.62 1.18 9.02
N GLY A 122 -2.31 0.23 8.40
CA GLY A 122 -2.64 -1.06 8.98
C GLY A 122 -1.42 -1.95 9.21
N PRO A 123 -1.62 -3.15 9.78
CA PRO A 123 -0.55 -4.06 10.17
C PRO A 123 0.29 -4.52 8.98
N ARG A 124 1.60 -4.51 9.13
CA ARG A 124 2.60 -4.89 8.13
C ARG A 124 3.60 -5.93 8.60
N SER A 125 3.56 -6.27 9.89
CA SER A 125 4.42 -7.27 10.49
C SER A 125 4.19 -8.65 9.86
N LEU A 126 5.29 -9.37 9.66
CA LEU A 126 5.27 -10.76 9.20
C LEU A 126 5.36 -11.76 10.37
N TRP A 127 5.18 -11.30 11.62
CA TRP A 127 5.09 -12.18 12.76
C TRP A 127 3.84 -13.04 12.70
N ASP A 128 4.02 -14.35 12.87
CA ASP A 128 2.94 -15.34 12.84
C ASP A 128 2.11 -15.33 11.54
N ILE A 129 2.78 -15.01 10.43
CA ILE A 129 2.25 -15.12 9.07
C ILE A 129 2.59 -16.50 8.51
N GLU A 130 1.61 -17.14 7.90
CA GLU A 130 1.76 -18.41 7.19
C GLU A 130 2.31 -18.17 5.78
N GLN A 131 1.75 -17.17 5.09
CA GLN A 131 2.09 -16.90 3.69
C GLN A 131 1.78 -15.46 3.29
N VAL A 132 2.63 -14.89 2.44
CA VAL A 132 2.35 -13.66 1.70
C VAL A 132 2.50 -13.94 0.22
N GLU A 133 1.50 -13.51 -0.56
CA GLU A 133 1.47 -13.61 -2.02
C GLU A 133 1.48 -12.21 -2.62
N VAL A 134 2.38 -11.96 -3.56
CA VAL A 134 2.41 -10.73 -4.38
C VAL A 134 1.99 -11.11 -5.79
N LEU A 135 0.72 -10.87 -6.11
CA LEU A 135 0.13 -11.09 -7.42
C LEU A 135 0.39 -9.86 -8.29
N ARG A 136 1.09 -10.03 -9.40
CA ARG A 136 1.51 -8.93 -10.28
C ARG A 136 0.65 -8.87 -11.54
N GLY A 137 0.39 -7.63 -12.01
CA GLY A 137 -0.55 -7.36 -13.10
C GLY A 137 -2.02 -7.43 -12.67
N PRO A 138 -2.97 -7.13 -13.57
CA PRO A 138 -4.38 -6.99 -13.23
C PRO A 138 -4.95 -8.21 -12.52
N GLN A 139 -5.53 -8.00 -11.35
CA GLN A 139 -6.22 -9.02 -10.56
C GLN A 139 -7.73 -8.77 -10.45
N SER A 140 -8.26 -7.83 -11.22
CA SER A 140 -9.66 -7.41 -11.13
C SER A 140 -10.66 -8.55 -11.34
N THR A 141 -10.33 -9.55 -12.18
CA THR A 141 -11.20 -10.73 -12.37
C THR A 141 -11.31 -11.58 -11.10
N ASN A 142 -10.20 -11.77 -10.38
CA ASN A 142 -10.14 -12.65 -9.22
C ASN A 142 -10.47 -11.90 -7.91
N VAL A 143 -9.91 -10.70 -7.75
CA VAL A 143 -9.96 -9.91 -6.51
C VAL A 143 -11.04 -8.84 -6.56
N GLY A 144 -11.29 -8.25 -7.72
CA GLY A 144 -12.29 -7.21 -7.94
C GLY A 144 -11.68 -5.82 -8.12
N ARG A 145 -12.39 -4.82 -7.63
CA ARG A 145 -11.98 -3.42 -7.72
C ARG A 145 -10.60 -3.17 -7.06
N ASN A 146 -9.94 -2.08 -7.45
CA ASN A 146 -8.67 -1.61 -6.87
C ASN A 146 -7.52 -2.63 -6.98
N ALA A 147 -7.53 -3.50 -7.99
CA ALA A 147 -6.47 -4.48 -8.24
C ALA A 147 -5.99 -4.39 -9.70
N LEU A 148 -5.82 -3.17 -10.20
CA LEU A 148 -5.41 -2.90 -11.58
C LEU A 148 -3.96 -3.31 -11.83
N ILE A 149 -3.06 -3.01 -10.89
CA ILE A 149 -1.63 -3.35 -10.99
C ILE A 149 -1.27 -4.66 -10.30
N GLY A 150 -2.10 -5.12 -9.35
CA GLY A 150 -1.82 -6.32 -8.58
C GLY A 150 -2.53 -6.36 -7.23
N ALA A 151 -2.22 -7.41 -6.47
CA ALA A 151 -2.72 -7.58 -5.12
C ALA A 151 -1.67 -8.23 -4.22
N VAL A 152 -1.65 -7.84 -2.95
CA VAL A 152 -0.87 -8.49 -1.90
C VAL A 152 -1.84 -9.18 -0.94
N ILE A 153 -1.60 -10.47 -0.69
CA ILE A 153 -2.48 -11.28 0.16
C ILE A 153 -1.65 -11.85 1.31
N MET A 154 -1.98 -11.45 2.52
CA MET A 154 -1.38 -11.94 3.76
C MET A 154 -2.31 -12.93 4.43
N THR A 155 -1.80 -14.11 4.75
CA THR A 155 -2.52 -15.13 5.50
C THR A 155 -1.77 -15.44 6.78
N SER A 156 -2.39 -15.24 7.94
CA SER A 156 -1.80 -15.59 9.23
C SER A 156 -1.88 -17.10 9.51
N ARG A 157 -1.04 -17.60 10.43
CA ARG A 157 -1.02 -19.03 10.76
C ARG A 157 -2.35 -19.53 11.32
N ALA A 158 -2.79 -20.65 10.78
CA ALA A 158 -4.00 -21.29 11.26
C ALA A 158 -3.81 -21.88 12.68
N PRO A 159 -4.87 -21.91 13.52
CA PRO A 159 -4.84 -22.64 14.78
C PRO A 159 -4.67 -24.15 14.55
N ASP A 160 -3.80 -24.79 15.33
CA ASP A 160 -3.55 -26.23 15.28
C ASP A 160 -4.29 -26.95 16.42
N PRO A 161 -5.26 -27.84 16.12
CA PRO A 161 -5.97 -28.59 17.14
C PRO A 161 -5.16 -29.78 17.71
N THR A 162 -3.98 -30.08 17.15
CA THR A 162 -3.19 -31.26 17.52
C THR A 162 -2.15 -30.97 18.59
N ALA A 163 -1.66 -29.74 18.71
CA ALA A 163 -0.57 -29.39 19.61
C ALA A 163 -0.76 -28.03 20.31
N PHE A 164 -0.35 -27.96 21.57
CA PHE A 164 -0.11 -26.68 22.23
C PHE A 164 1.21 -26.10 21.74
N ASP A 165 1.22 -24.82 21.39
CA ASP A 165 2.39 -24.09 20.93
C ASP A 165 2.38 -22.67 21.51
N ALA A 166 3.52 -22.15 21.92
CA ALA A 166 3.64 -20.78 22.38
C ALA A 166 5.04 -20.24 22.08
N ALA A 167 5.12 -18.97 21.72
CA ALA A 167 6.38 -18.29 21.48
C ALA A 167 6.35 -16.85 22.03
N VAL A 168 7.51 -16.38 22.46
CA VAL A 168 7.73 -14.98 22.82
C VAL A 168 8.99 -14.50 22.13
N ARG A 169 8.92 -13.33 21.50
CA ARG A 169 10.03 -12.68 20.81
C ARG A 169 10.21 -11.27 21.34
N VAL A 170 11.47 -10.89 21.55
CA VAL A 170 11.85 -9.52 21.95
C VAL A 170 12.94 -9.04 20.99
N GLU A 171 12.77 -7.82 20.50
CA GLU A 171 13.70 -7.13 19.62
C GLU A 171 14.16 -5.83 20.27
N ALA A 172 15.46 -5.47 20.08
CA ALA A 172 16.00 -4.16 20.41
C ALA A 172 17.05 -3.76 19.37
N GLY A 173 17.10 -2.49 19.01
CA GLY A 173 18.00 -2.00 17.97
C GLY A 173 18.31 -0.52 18.09
N ASP A 174 18.99 0.01 17.07
CA ASP A 174 19.26 1.43 16.91
C ASP A 174 17.96 2.24 16.82
N PHE A 175 18.04 3.55 16.96
CA PHE A 175 16.89 4.46 16.90
C PHE A 175 15.77 4.15 17.90
N GLY A 176 16.13 3.75 19.14
CA GLY A 176 15.16 3.41 20.18
C GLY A 176 14.26 2.22 19.84
N LYS A 177 14.61 1.42 18.80
CA LYS A 177 13.80 0.29 18.36
C LYS A 177 13.60 -0.71 19.50
N PHE A 178 12.35 -1.04 19.76
CA PHE A 178 11.93 -2.08 20.68
C PHE A 178 10.69 -2.80 20.14
N GLY A 179 10.75 -4.12 20.10
CA GLY A 179 9.66 -5.01 19.73
C GLY A 179 9.39 -6.04 20.81
N PHE A 180 8.12 -6.33 21.03
CA PHE A 180 7.68 -7.47 21.84
C PHE A 180 6.54 -8.17 21.12
N GLU A 181 6.68 -9.47 20.93
CA GLU A 181 5.69 -10.29 20.28
C GLU A 181 5.47 -11.57 21.07
N GLY A 182 4.22 -11.99 21.13
CA GLY A 182 3.83 -13.23 21.81
C GLY A 182 2.75 -13.97 21.03
N MET A 183 2.81 -15.27 21.07
CA MET A 183 1.83 -16.16 20.44
C MET A 183 1.51 -17.32 21.37
N VAL A 184 0.25 -17.75 21.37
CA VAL A 184 -0.19 -18.98 22.00
C VAL A 184 -1.22 -19.68 21.12
N ASN A 185 -1.01 -20.97 20.86
CA ASN A 185 -1.96 -21.89 20.23
C ASN A 185 -2.47 -22.88 21.26
N VAL A 186 -3.78 -22.95 21.44
CA VAL A 186 -4.43 -23.80 22.42
C VAL A 186 -5.42 -24.76 21.74
N PRO A 187 -5.14 -26.05 21.67
CA PRO A 187 -6.15 -27.05 21.31
C PRO A 187 -7.30 -27.03 22.30
N LEU A 188 -8.53 -26.85 21.82
CA LEU A 188 -9.73 -26.84 22.64
C LEU A 188 -10.43 -28.21 22.65
N THR A 189 -10.45 -28.85 21.48
CA THR A 189 -10.93 -30.21 21.25
C THR A 189 -10.05 -30.88 20.19
N GLU A 190 -10.28 -32.14 19.89
CA GLU A 190 -9.58 -32.84 18.79
C GLU A 190 -9.79 -32.18 17.42
N ASN A 191 -10.83 -31.35 17.26
CA ASN A 191 -11.24 -30.74 16.00
C ASN A 191 -11.29 -29.20 16.09
N SER A 192 -10.80 -28.59 17.15
CA SER A 192 -10.84 -27.14 17.28
C SER A 192 -9.68 -26.59 18.09
N ALA A 193 -9.19 -25.42 17.69
CA ALA A 193 -8.13 -24.69 18.39
C ALA A 193 -8.37 -23.18 18.35
N LEU A 194 -7.73 -22.49 19.27
CA LEU A 194 -7.65 -21.04 19.35
C LEU A 194 -6.16 -20.63 19.30
N ARG A 195 -5.83 -19.73 18.41
CA ARG A 195 -4.51 -19.09 18.33
C ARG A 195 -4.65 -17.61 18.60
N VAL A 196 -3.84 -17.08 19.51
CA VAL A 196 -3.83 -15.65 19.87
C VAL A 196 -2.42 -15.13 19.72
N THR A 197 -2.27 -14.00 19.01
CA THR A 197 -1.02 -13.26 18.89
C THR A 197 -1.20 -11.85 19.41
N ALA A 198 -0.14 -11.32 20.00
CA ALA A 198 -0.06 -9.91 20.38
C ALA A 198 1.35 -9.40 20.06
N GLU A 199 1.41 -8.21 19.50
CA GLU A 199 2.67 -7.57 19.14
C GLU A 199 2.63 -6.07 19.48
N THR A 200 3.77 -5.54 19.87
CA THR A 200 4.02 -4.11 19.97
C THR A 200 5.40 -3.81 19.41
N PHE A 201 5.49 -2.72 18.67
CA PHE A 201 6.73 -2.26 18.05
C PHE A 201 6.82 -0.75 18.20
N GLN A 202 7.99 -0.25 18.61
CA GLN A 202 8.25 1.18 18.68
C GLN A 202 9.64 1.51 18.11
N THR A 203 9.78 2.73 17.58
CA THR A 203 11.07 3.33 17.18
C THR A 203 10.97 4.84 17.34
N ASP A 204 12.08 5.47 17.72
CA ASP A 204 12.18 6.92 17.82
C ASP A 204 12.28 7.60 16.43
N GLY A 205 12.51 6.80 15.35
CA GLY A 205 12.79 7.33 14.02
C GLY A 205 14.23 7.82 13.86
N PHE A 206 14.51 8.49 12.76
CA PHE A 206 15.86 8.94 12.40
C PHE A 206 15.93 10.39 11.90
N THR A 207 14.84 11.14 12.07
CA THR A 207 14.70 12.55 11.67
C THR A 207 14.60 13.44 12.91
N GLU A 208 15.50 14.45 13.02
CA GLU A 208 15.52 15.41 14.12
C GLU A 208 14.78 16.69 13.71
N ASN A 209 13.86 17.20 14.53
CA ASN A 209 13.30 18.55 14.36
C ASN A 209 14.06 19.55 15.25
N VAL A 210 14.66 20.56 14.61
CA VAL A 210 15.48 21.57 15.30
C VAL A 210 14.74 22.85 15.65
N THR A 211 13.52 23.05 15.16
CA THR A 211 12.68 24.24 15.45
C THR A 211 11.89 24.05 16.73
N ILE A 212 11.18 22.95 16.84
CA ILE A 212 10.62 22.42 18.07
C ILE A 212 11.49 21.23 18.44
N PRO A 213 12.43 21.35 19.41
CA PRO A 213 13.38 20.27 19.66
C PRO A 213 12.67 18.94 19.93
N ASP A 214 12.70 18.10 18.95
CA ASP A 214 12.05 16.80 18.90
C ASP A 214 12.93 15.83 18.13
N GLU A 215 13.60 14.95 18.85
CA GLU A 215 14.48 13.92 18.28
C GLU A 215 13.68 12.75 17.68
N ASN A 216 12.36 12.71 17.90
CA ASN A 216 11.45 11.63 17.53
C ASN A 216 10.44 12.07 16.47
N PHE A 217 10.83 12.93 15.56
CA PHE A 217 9.91 13.54 14.58
C PHE A 217 9.18 12.51 13.70
N ASP A 218 9.85 11.42 13.34
CA ASP A 218 9.31 10.31 12.55
C ASP A 218 9.16 9.03 13.41
N GLU A 219 8.86 9.17 14.70
CA GLU A 219 8.59 8.06 15.62
C GLU A 219 7.45 7.16 15.10
N ARG A 220 7.48 5.89 15.54
CA ARG A 220 6.40 4.95 15.26
C ARG A 220 6.14 4.06 16.48
N ASP A 221 4.86 3.89 16.81
CA ASP A 221 4.35 2.93 17.79
C ASP A 221 3.20 2.15 17.16
N ASN A 222 3.37 0.84 17.04
CA ASN A 222 2.38 -0.07 16.46
C ASN A 222 1.99 -1.11 17.51
N GLN A 223 0.71 -1.40 17.62
CA GLN A 223 0.18 -2.46 18.47
C GLN A 223 -0.83 -3.29 17.69
N THR A 224 -0.72 -4.62 17.77
CA THR A 224 -1.67 -5.51 17.12
C THR A 224 -2.01 -6.67 18.05
N ILE A 225 -3.29 -7.01 18.14
CA ILE A 225 -3.77 -8.22 18.80
C ILE A 225 -4.67 -8.94 17.83
N ARG A 226 -4.39 -10.24 17.58
CA ARG A 226 -5.18 -11.09 16.70
C ARG A 226 -5.57 -12.37 17.40
N ALA A 227 -6.81 -12.80 17.22
CA ALA A 227 -7.33 -14.07 17.66
C ALA A 227 -7.93 -14.83 16.48
N ARG A 228 -7.50 -16.07 16.27
CA ARG A 228 -8.05 -16.99 15.28
C ARG A 228 -8.64 -18.21 15.96
N TYR A 229 -9.83 -18.59 15.58
CA TYR A 229 -10.48 -19.83 15.98
C TYR A 229 -10.72 -20.69 14.75
N LEU A 230 -10.38 -21.96 14.85
CA LEU A 230 -10.63 -22.96 13.81
C LEU A 230 -11.41 -24.13 14.41
N THR A 231 -12.41 -24.61 13.69
CA THR A 231 -13.08 -25.87 14.01
C THR A 231 -13.42 -26.65 12.75
N THR A 232 -13.23 -27.97 12.80
CA THR A 232 -13.58 -28.92 11.75
C THR A 232 -14.62 -29.92 12.29
N PRO A 233 -15.91 -29.48 12.41
CA PRO A 233 -16.94 -30.32 13.02
C PRO A 233 -17.15 -31.66 12.32
N THR A 234 -16.82 -31.75 11.05
CA THR A 234 -16.81 -32.98 10.23
C THR A 234 -15.60 -32.92 9.26
N ASP A 235 -15.25 -34.06 8.68
CA ASP A 235 -14.18 -34.16 7.68
C ASP A 235 -14.43 -33.30 6.41
N ARG A 236 -15.66 -32.79 6.24
CA ARG A 236 -16.08 -31.98 5.07
C ARG A 236 -16.40 -30.52 5.40
N LEU A 237 -16.35 -30.12 6.66
CA LEU A 237 -16.71 -28.77 7.08
C LEU A 237 -15.60 -28.17 7.94
N SER A 238 -15.07 -27.06 7.49
CA SER A 238 -14.14 -26.20 8.25
C SER A 238 -14.76 -24.82 8.46
N ILE A 239 -14.62 -24.28 9.66
CA ILE A 239 -15.07 -22.94 10.02
C ILE A 239 -13.91 -22.23 10.73
N GLY A 240 -13.43 -21.15 10.10
CA GLY A 240 -12.43 -20.25 10.64
C GLY A 240 -13.06 -18.91 11.03
N VAL A 241 -12.65 -18.37 12.17
CA VAL A 241 -13.03 -17.00 12.61
C VAL A 241 -11.77 -16.27 12.99
N THR A 242 -11.56 -15.09 12.41
CA THR A 242 -10.46 -14.19 12.76
C THR A 242 -11.02 -12.87 13.30
N ALA A 243 -10.43 -12.35 14.35
CA ALA A 243 -10.68 -11.01 14.88
C ALA A 243 -9.34 -10.34 15.20
N GLN A 244 -9.18 -9.09 14.80
CA GLN A 244 -7.94 -8.33 14.97
C GLN A 244 -8.25 -6.90 15.36
N TYR A 245 -7.46 -6.37 16.31
CA TYR A 245 -7.35 -4.94 16.59
C TYR A 245 -5.93 -4.50 16.28
N ALA A 246 -5.80 -3.38 15.59
CA ALA A 246 -4.52 -2.76 15.26
C ALA A 246 -4.57 -1.26 15.58
N GLU A 247 -3.49 -0.75 16.14
CA GLU A 247 -3.29 0.68 16.42
C GLU A 247 -1.90 1.07 15.92
N THR A 248 -1.81 2.21 15.25
CA THR A 248 -0.57 2.80 14.75
C THR A 248 -0.56 4.28 15.09
N ASN A 249 0.44 4.72 15.82
CA ASN A 249 0.70 6.13 16.11
C ASN A 249 2.09 6.44 15.54
N ARG A 250 2.21 7.52 14.76
CA ARG A 250 3.49 7.87 14.17
C ARG A 250 3.62 9.35 13.86
N GLY A 251 4.85 9.81 13.76
CA GLY A 251 5.21 11.09 13.21
C GLY A 251 5.22 11.09 11.67
N GLN A 252 5.61 12.19 11.09
CA GLN A 252 5.66 12.40 9.64
C GLN A 252 7.01 11.99 9.08
N GLN A 253 7.02 11.34 7.90
CA GLN A 253 8.25 10.90 7.25
C GLN A 253 8.75 11.86 6.16
N ILE A 254 7.82 12.63 5.57
CA ILE A 254 8.16 13.66 4.59
C ILE A 254 8.42 14.97 5.31
N TYR A 255 9.44 15.71 4.90
CA TYR A 255 9.74 17.02 5.46
C TYR A 255 10.32 17.99 4.43
N ARG A 256 10.17 19.27 4.71
CA ARG A 256 10.74 20.32 3.89
C ARG A 256 12.21 20.52 4.21
N ALA A 257 13.06 20.36 3.19
CA ALA A 257 14.48 20.68 3.26
C ALA A 257 14.73 22.12 2.77
N ASP A 258 15.54 22.89 3.48
CA ASP A 258 16.03 24.15 2.98
C ASP A 258 17.06 23.91 1.85
N LEU A 259 17.10 24.78 0.84
CA LEU A 259 17.99 24.65 -0.33
C LEU A 259 19.49 24.56 0.02
N ASN A 260 19.89 24.97 1.23
CA ASN A 260 21.28 24.96 1.68
C ASN A 260 21.52 23.87 2.75
N ASP A 261 20.52 23.10 3.13
CA ASP A 261 20.69 22.01 4.08
C ASP A 261 21.35 20.80 3.42
N ASP A 262 22.20 20.17 4.18
CA ASP A 262 22.71 18.85 3.87
C ASP A 262 21.61 17.82 4.23
N ILE A 263 20.91 17.32 3.21
CA ILE A 263 19.77 16.40 3.38
C ILE A 263 20.18 15.06 4.02
N GLU A 264 21.47 14.69 3.96
CA GLU A 264 21.98 13.51 4.64
C GLU A 264 21.89 13.62 6.17
N GLN A 265 21.81 14.83 6.70
CA GLN A 265 21.66 15.06 8.15
C GLN A 265 20.23 14.80 8.65
N ARG A 266 19.24 14.63 7.77
CA ARG A 266 17.84 14.33 8.11
C ARG A 266 17.24 15.32 9.12
N ILE A 267 17.41 16.60 8.87
CA ILE A 267 16.95 17.68 9.74
C ILE A 267 15.62 18.24 9.21
N ASN A 268 14.60 18.16 10.04
CA ASN A 268 13.32 18.84 9.84
C ASN A 268 13.29 20.19 10.55
N ARG A 269 12.54 21.16 10.00
CA ARG A 269 12.39 22.52 10.55
C ARG A 269 10.94 22.94 10.76
N ALA A 270 9.99 22.02 10.69
CA ALA A 270 8.57 22.31 10.94
C ALA A 270 8.37 22.99 12.31
N ASN A 271 7.47 23.95 12.36
CA ASN A 271 7.17 24.65 13.61
C ASN A 271 5.99 24.05 14.39
N LEU A 272 5.31 23.06 13.82
CA LEU A 272 4.26 22.26 14.43
C LEU A 272 4.65 20.78 14.42
N ALA A 273 4.27 20.05 15.46
CA ALA A 273 4.48 18.60 15.55
C ALA A 273 3.42 17.89 14.69
N ALA A 274 3.87 17.17 13.69
CA ALA A 274 3.00 16.33 12.89
C ALA A 274 2.71 14.99 13.58
N ARG A 275 1.52 14.42 13.33
CA ARG A 275 1.14 13.11 13.83
C ARG A 275 0.15 12.43 12.91
N GLU A 276 0.17 11.11 12.90
CA GLU A 276 -0.78 10.26 12.20
C GLU A 276 -1.18 9.11 13.13
N ASP A 277 -2.43 9.12 13.56
CA ASP A 277 -3.01 8.13 14.45
C ASP A 277 -4.04 7.30 13.68
N PHE A 278 -3.94 5.98 13.76
CA PHE A 278 -4.86 5.04 13.13
C PHE A 278 -5.20 3.92 14.10
N GLU A 279 -6.47 3.58 14.21
CA GLU A 279 -6.92 2.37 14.90
C GLU A 279 -7.97 1.65 14.06
N ALA A 280 -7.99 0.32 14.10
CA ALA A 280 -8.99 -0.47 13.40
C ALA A 280 -9.32 -1.77 14.14
N PHE A 281 -10.60 -2.13 14.07
CA PHE A 281 -11.07 -3.46 14.39
C PHE A 281 -11.50 -4.16 13.10
N SER A 282 -10.96 -5.35 12.84
CA SER A 282 -11.26 -6.09 11.63
C SER A 282 -11.45 -7.58 11.91
N GLY A 283 -12.08 -8.29 10.99
CA GLY A 283 -12.23 -9.72 11.15
C GLY A 283 -12.90 -10.39 9.98
N SER A 284 -12.83 -11.73 9.99
CA SER A 284 -13.45 -12.56 8.97
C SER A 284 -14.04 -13.84 9.54
N VAL A 285 -15.04 -14.36 8.83
CA VAL A 285 -15.60 -15.70 9.01
C VAL A 285 -15.47 -16.45 7.70
N ASN A 286 -14.72 -17.53 7.72
CA ASN A 286 -14.49 -18.41 6.58
C ASN A 286 -15.20 -19.74 6.82
N ILE A 287 -16.01 -20.19 5.88
CA ILE A 287 -16.70 -21.49 5.91
C ILE A 287 -16.32 -22.23 4.64
N ASP A 288 -15.65 -23.37 4.80
CA ASP A 288 -15.28 -24.28 3.71
C ASP A 288 -16.07 -25.56 3.86
N TYR A 289 -16.79 -25.97 2.81
CA TYR A 289 -17.62 -27.15 2.80
C TYR A 289 -17.45 -28.00 1.54
N ASP A 290 -16.93 -29.20 1.69
CA ASP A 290 -16.83 -30.19 0.63
C ASP A 290 -18.19 -30.84 0.38
N ILE A 291 -18.94 -30.36 -0.61
CA ILE A 291 -20.26 -30.89 -0.99
C ILE A 291 -20.11 -32.31 -1.49
N THR A 292 -19.14 -32.56 -2.36
CA THR A 292 -18.72 -33.87 -2.87
C THR A 292 -17.19 -33.88 -2.97
N ASP A 293 -16.61 -34.98 -3.41
CA ASP A 293 -15.17 -35.07 -3.68
C ASP A 293 -14.70 -34.16 -4.85
N GLN A 294 -15.64 -33.64 -5.66
CA GLN A 294 -15.36 -32.77 -6.80
C GLN A 294 -15.88 -31.34 -6.62
N TRP A 295 -16.87 -31.12 -5.77
CA TRP A 295 -17.48 -29.83 -5.54
C TRP A 295 -17.23 -29.35 -4.13
N SER A 296 -16.69 -28.15 -4.00
CA SER A 296 -16.61 -27.44 -2.72
C SER A 296 -17.36 -26.11 -2.79
N PHE A 297 -17.80 -25.66 -1.64
CA PHE A 297 -18.41 -24.36 -1.39
C PHE A 297 -17.57 -23.62 -0.36
N GLN A 298 -17.30 -22.34 -0.61
CA GLN A 298 -16.66 -21.45 0.34
C GLN A 298 -17.50 -20.20 0.52
N SER A 299 -17.60 -19.75 1.79
CA SER A 299 -18.18 -18.45 2.14
C SER A 299 -17.16 -17.65 2.95
N VAL A 300 -16.89 -16.43 2.52
CA VAL A 300 -16.01 -15.47 3.23
C VAL A 300 -16.83 -14.23 3.54
N SER A 301 -17.04 -13.96 4.83
CA SER A 301 -17.60 -12.72 5.33
C SER A 301 -16.49 -11.95 6.01
N ALA A 302 -16.26 -10.69 5.64
CA ALA A 302 -15.19 -9.88 6.24
C ALA A 302 -15.71 -8.49 6.57
N PHE A 303 -15.10 -7.85 7.56
CA PHE A 303 -15.41 -6.49 7.97
C PHE A 303 -14.16 -5.77 8.47
N LEU A 304 -14.17 -4.45 8.36
CA LEU A 304 -13.20 -3.53 8.94
C LEU A 304 -13.94 -2.29 9.41
N ASP A 305 -13.61 -1.81 10.60
CA ASP A 305 -14.07 -0.56 11.20
C ASP A 305 -12.81 0.18 11.67
N GLY A 306 -12.48 1.29 11.00
CA GLY A 306 -11.24 2.04 11.20
C GLY A 306 -11.48 3.51 11.46
N GLU A 307 -10.68 4.09 12.35
CA GLU A 307 -10.64 5.52 12.65
C GLU A 307 -9.23 6.06 12.43
N TYR A 308 -9.11 7.27 11.90
CA TYR A 308 -7.83 7.93 11.73
C TYR A 308 -7.91 9.42 12.04
N ASP A 309 -6.81 9.96 12.57
CA ASP A 309 -6.58 11.39 12.79
C ASP A 309 -5.18 11.74 12.33
N ARG A 310 -5.08 12.67 11.40
CA ARG A 310 -3.81 13.18 10.88
C ARG A 310 -3.73 14.69 11.11
N PHE A 311 -2.57 15.15 11.54
CA PHE A 311 -2.27 16.56 11.71
C PHE A 311 -0.85 16.84 11.17
N ASP A 312 -0.74 17.77 10.25
CA ASP A 312 0.52 18.17 9.61
C ASP A 312 0.76 19.67 9.76
N ASP A 313 2.02 20.08 9.78
CA ASP A 313 2.45 21.44 9.48
C ASP A 313 2.29 21.65 7.95
N ASP A 314 1.43 22.57 7.51
CA ASP A 314 1.11 22.72 6.08
C ASP A 314 2.27 23.33 5.28
N ASP A 315 3.12 24.18 5.90
CA ASP A 315 4.26 24.78 5.23
C ASP A 315 5.61 24.15 5.59
N GLU A 316 5.61 23.25 6.59
CA GLU A 316 6.77 22.50 7.10
C GLU A 316 8.00 23.38 7.33
N SER A 317 7.81 24.63 7.74
CA SER A 317 8.88 25.61 7.87
C SER A 317 9.07 26.11 9.30
N ALA A 318 10.29 26.62 9.60
CA ALA A 318 10.60 27.28 10.88
C ALA A 318 9.93 28.65 11.01
N GLY A 319 9.41 29.20 9.92
CA GLY A 319 8.99 30.60 9.78
C GLY A 319 7.51 30.83 9.97
N GLY A 320 7.16 31.54 11.02
CA GLY A 320 6.15 32.58 11.08
C GLY A 320 4.69 32.33 10.69
N GLY A 321 4.23 31.17 10.40
CA GLY A 321 2.82 30.87 10.22
C GLY A 321 2.38 29.74 11.15
N SER A 322 1.11 29.69 11.51
CA SER A 322 0.50 28.52 12.16
C SER A 322 -0.33 27.73 11.16
N ALA A 323 0.15 27.68 9.88
CA ALA A 323 -0.50 26.90 8.85
C ALA A 323 -0.44 25.42 9.22
N PHE A 324 -1.59 24.76 9.20
CA PHE A 324 -1.70 23.34 9.52
C PHE A 324 -2.74 22.68 8.62
N ARG A 325 -2.61 21.38 8.43
CA ARG A 325 -3.61 20.54 7.81
C ARG A 325 -3.97 19.40 8.74
N GLY A 326 -5.23 19.18 8.97
CA GLY A 326 -5.77 18.05 9.71
C GLY A 326 -6.71 17.24 8.84
N ARG A 327 -6.72 15.92 9.02
CA ARG A 327 -7.68 15.03 8.39
C ARG A 327 -8.10 13.96 9.39
N ALA A 328 -9.37 13.95 9.75
CA ALA A 328 -9.94 12.97 10.65
C ALA A 328 -11.10 12.26 9.97
N GLY A 329 -11.28 10.98 10.24
CA GLY A 329 -12.39 10.24 9.65
C GLY A 329 -12.52 8.81 10.12
N VAL A 330 -13.58 8.18 9.65
CA VAL A 330 -13.93 6.76 9.87
C VAL A 330 -14.07 6.07 8.53
N GLU A 331 -13.67 4.82 8.48
CA GLU A 331 -13.81 3.94 7.33
C GLU A 331 -14.40 2.60 7.76
N ASP A 332 -15.62 2.32 7.29
CA ASP A 332 -16.29 1.04 7.49
C ASP A 332 -16.29 0.25 6.18
N ASN A 333 -15.91 -1.01 6.24
CA ASN A 333 -15.94 -1.91 5.10
C ASN A 333 -16.56 -3.25 5.51
N TRP A 334 -17.57 -3.69 4.75
CA TRP A 334 -18.13 -5.03 4.90
C TRP A 334 -18.17 -5.73 3.54
N SER A 335 -17.79 -7.01 3.52
CA SER A 335 -17.82 -7.80 2.30
C SER A 335 -18.31 -9.22 2.52
N GLN A 336 -18.92 -9.79 1.46
CA GLN A 336 -19.39 -11.16 1.41
C GLN A 336 -19.00 -11.79 0.08
N GLU A 337 -18.36 -12.95 0.14
CA GLU A 337 -18.06 -13.75 -1.04
C GLU A 337 -18.63 -15.15 -0.91
N PHE A 338 -19.23 -15.67 -1.98
CA PHE A 338 -19.61 -17.07 -2.12
C PHE A 338 -18.92 -17.67 -3.33
N ARG A 339 -18.26 -18.81 -3.15
CA ARG A 339 -17.56 -19.53 -4.22
C ARG A 339 -18.04 -20.97 -4.29
N PHE A 340 -18.21 -21.45 -5.52
CA PHE A 340 -18.39 -22.84 -5.84
C PHE A 340 -17.21 -23.28 -6.71
N THR A 341 -16.41 -24.21 -6.22
CA THR A 341 -15.26 -24.72 -6.94
C THR A 341 -15.53 -26.15 -7.40
N TYR A 342 -15.18 -26.45 -8.63
CA TYR A 342 -15.25 -27.78 -9.20
C TYR A 342 -13.86 -28.28 -9.57
N GLN A 343 -13.53 -29.50 -9.15
CA GLN A 343 -12.29 -30.18 -9.52
C GLN A 343 -12.62 -31.57 -10.07
N GLY A 344 -12.43 -31.75 -11.39
CA GLY A 344 -12.56 -33.01 -12.10
C GLY A 344 -11.35 -33.29 -12.97
N ASP A 345 -11.28 -34.47 -13.57
CA ASP A 345 -10.09 -34.96 -14.30
C ASP A 345 -9.66 -34.04 -15.47
N ARG A 346 -10.58 -33.36 -16.12
CA ARG A 346 -10.31 -32.52 -17.29
C ARG A 346 -10.85 -31.11 -17.19
N LEU A 347 -11.71 -30.86 -16.25
CA LEU A 347 -12.32 -29.55 -16.06
C LEU A 347 -12.16 -29.18 -14.59
N SER A 348 -11.59 -28.03 -14.32
CA SER A 348 -11.55 -27.41 -13.01
C SER A 348 -11.96 -25.96 -13.13
N GLY A 349 -12.56 -25.40 -12.11
CA GLY A 349 -12.95 -24.00 -12.17
C GLY A 349 -13.69 -23.53 -10.93
N VAL A 350 -13.97 -22.24 -10.93
CA VAL A 350 -14.70 -21.54 -9.88
C VAL A 350 -15.78 -20.65 -10.49
N ALA A 351 -16.90 -20.54 -9.77
CA ALA A 351 -17.88 -19.49 -10.00
C ALA A 351 -18.30 -18.89 -8.67
N GLY A 352 -18.47 -17.59 -8.60
CA GLY A 352 -18.77 -16.92 -7.35
C GLY A 352 -19.54 -15.63 -7.48
N LEU A 353 -20.03 -15.18 -6.33
CA LEU A 353 -20.71 -13.91 -6.12
C LEU A 353 -19.92 -13.11 -5.10
N TRP A 354 -19.79 -11.84 -5.35
CA TRP A 354 -19.17 -10.87 -4.45
C TRP A 354 -20.10 -9.71 -4.18
N TYR A 355 -20.08 -9.23 -2.94
CA TYR A 355 -20.70 -7.98 -2.54
C TYR A 355 -19.81 -7.26 -1.53
N THR A 356 -19.67 -5.95 -1.66
CA THR A 356 -19.01 -5.11 -0.64
C THR A 356 -19.70 -3.77 -0.53
N GLU A 357 -19.68 -3.22 0.68
CA GLU A 357 -20.08 -1.84 0.99
C GLU A 357 -18.94 -1.19 1.76
N VAL A 358 -18.50 -0.03 1.31
CA VAL A 358 -17.43 0.78 1.91
C VAL A 358 -17.98 2.16 2.18
N ASN A 359 -17.99 2.58 3.44
CA ASN A 359 -18.39 3.92 3.87
C ASN A 359 -17.16 4.66 4.39
N VAL A 360 -16.91 5.83 3.85
CA VAL A 360 -15.84 6.72 4.30
C VAL A 360 -16.43 8.07 4.66
N VAL A 361 -16.30 8.44 5.92
CA VAL A 361 -16.65 9.78 6.40
C VAL A 361 -15.36 10.47 6.82
N ASN A 362 -15.04 11.60 6.21
CA ASN A 362 -13.84 12.33 6.58
C ASN A 362 -14.09 13.84 6.61
N ASN A 363 -13.26 14.55 7.38
CA ASN A 363 -13.24 16.00 7.41
C ASN A 363 -11.78 16.47 7.29
N THR A 364 -11.47 17.15 6.21
CA THR A 364 -10.21 17.86 6.07
C THR A 364 -10.37 19.25 6.66
N THR A 365 -9.52 19.58 7.64
CA THR A 365 -9.49 20.90 8.30
C THR A 365 -8.10 21.50 8.17
N GLY A 366 -7.99 22.83 8.23
CA GLY A 366 -6.67 23.45 8.19
C GLY A 366 -6.73 24.95 8.26
N LEU A 367 -5.58 25.54 8.57
CA LEU A 367 -5.28 26.95 8.37
C LEU A 367 -4.24 27.01 7.24
N VAL A 368 -4.65 27.47 6.08
CA VAL A 368 -3.82 27.48 4.88
C VAL A 368 -3.37 28.88 4.56
N ASN A 369 -2.08 29.05 4.31
CA ASN A 369 -1.47 30.32 3.91
C ASN A 369 -1.37 30.39 2.39
N LEU A 370 -2.22 31.19 1.74
CA LEU A 370 -2.26 31.30 0.29
C LEU A 370 -1.77 32.66 -0.17
N ALA A 371 -0.88 32.69 -1.16
CA ALA A 371 -0.57 33.91 -1.83
C ALA A 371 -1.76 34.40 -2.68
N PRO A 372 -2.12 35.67 -2.68
CA PRO A 372 -3.21 36.18 -3.50
C PRO A 372 -3.11 35.85 -5.00
N ALA A 373 -1.89 35.65 -5.51
CA ALA A 373 -1.67 35.19 -6.88
C ALA A 373 -2.25 33.80 -7.14
N ASP A 374 -2.11 32.88 -6.18
CA ASP A 374 -2.60 31.50 -6.27
C ASP A 374 -4.14 31.44 -6.22
N LEU A 375 -4.74 32.48 -5.64
CA LEU A 375 -6.19 32.70 -5.64
C LEU A 375 -6.70 33.43 -6.89
N GLY A 376 -5.86 33.59 -7.92
CA GLY A 376 -6.21 34.21 -9.19
C GLY A 376 -6.29 35.75 -9.15
N VAL A 377 -5.70 36.40 -8.13
CA VAL A 377 -5.59 37.88 -8.12
C VAL A 377 -4.64 38.34 -9.25
N PRO A 378 -5.12 39.18 -10.18
CA PRO A 378 -4.28 39.65 -11.28
C PRO A 378 -3.02 40.34 -10.82
N ALA A 379 -1.88 40.09 -11.49
CA ALA A 379 -0.57 40.62 -11.11
C ALA A 379 -0.54 42.18 -10.88
N GLN A 380 -1.38 42.92 -11.62
CA GLN A 380 -1.51 44.36 -11.48
C GLN A 380 -2.17 44.78 -10.17
N LEU A 381 -2.93 43.89 -9.52
CA LEU A 381 -3.63 44.18 -8.27
C LEU A 381 -2.88 43.62 -7.04
N LEU A 382 -1.96 42.68 -7.22
CA LEU A 382 -1.16 42.10 -6.11
C LEU A 382 -0.55 43.12 -5.15
N PRO A 383 -0.01 44.31 -5.60
CA PRO A 383 0.51 45.29 -4.67
C PRO A 383 -0.48 45.89 -3.67
N PHE A 384 -1.78 45.65 -3.85
CA PHE A 384 -2.85 46.13 -2.98
C PHE A 384 -3.37 45.05 -2.01
N TYR A 385 -2.96 43.82 -2.20
CA TYR A 385 -3.31 42.65 -1.34
C TYR A 385 -2.22 42.41 -0.31
N PRO A 386 -2.50 41.79 0.82
CA PRO A 386 -1.48 41.27 1.74
C PRO A 386 -0.62 40.25 1.00
N GLN A 387 0.56 39.95 1.51
CA GLN A 387 1.43 38.92 0.90
C GLN A 387 0.84 37.53 1.02
N VAL A 388 0.09 37.28 2.10
CA VAL A 388 -0.57 36.01 2.44
C VAL A 388 -2.00 36.30 2.89
N LEU A 389 -2.92 35.50 2.46
CA LEU A 389 -4.28 35.38 2.99
C LEU A 389 -4.37 34.06 3.74
N GLU A 390 -4.70 34.14 5.02
CA GLU A 390 -4.93 32.96 5.85
C GLU A 390 -6.40 32.54 5.69
N ILE A 391 -6.62 31.26 5.35
CA ILE A 391 -7.95 30.70 5.12
C ILE A 391 -8.15 29.51 6.06
N ASP A 392 -9.19 29.58 6.89
CA ASP A 392 -9.70 28.42 7.61
C ASP A 392 -10.43 27.51 6.62
N VAL A 393 -9.93 26.30 6.46
CA VAL A 393 -10.48 25.26 5.58
C VAL A 393 -11.21 24.21 6.41
N SER A 394 -12.42 23.82 5.99
CA SER A 394 -13.13 22.66 6.50
C SER A 394 -13.95 22.04 5.37
N ILE A 395 -13.64 20.78 5.04
CA ILE A 395 -14.22 20.05 3.91
C ILE A 395 -14.73 18.70 4.42
N PRO A 396 -15.94 18.68 5.03
CA PRO A 396 -16.59 17.43 5.38
C PRO A 396 -17.03 16.69 4.11
N ALA A 397 -16.68 15.42 4.03
CA ALA A 397 -17.01 14.54 2.92
C ALA A 397 -17.52 13.19 3.43
N GLU A 398 -18.49 12.64 2.72
CA GLU A 398 -19.03 11.29 2.95
C GLU A 398 -19.12 10.58 1.61
N ASN A 399 -18.62 9.36 1.55
CA ASN A 399 -18.62 8.55 0.35
C ASN A 399 -19.04 7.13 0.72
N THR A 400 -20.14 6.66 0.13
CA THR A 400 -20.63 5.28 0.23
C THR A 400 -20.46 4.61 -1.11
N LYS A 401 -19.78 3.48 -1.16
CA LYS A 401 -19.58 2.66 -2.36
C LYS A 401 -20.12 1.27 -2.15
N THR A 402 -21.00 0.82 -3.00
CA THR A 402 -21.45 -0.57 -3.05
C THR A 402 -20.98 -1.21 -4.35
N ASN A 403 -20.43 -2.41 -4.26
CA ASN A 403 -20.01 -3.17 -5.44
C ASN A 403 -20.59 -4.59 -5.36
N ALA A 404 -21.24 -5.03 -6.43
CA ALA A 404 -21.75 -6.38 -6.58
C ALA A 404 -21.17 -6.99 -7.85
N ALA A 405 -20.69 -8.26 -7.76
CA ALA A 405 -20.10 -8.91 -8.92
C ALA A 405 -20.44 -10.40 -9.00
N PHE A 406 -20.46 -10.87 -10.24
CA PHE A 406 -20.38 -12.28 -10.57
C PHE A 406 -19.06 -12.55 -11.29
N PHE A 407 -18.35 -13.60 -10.87
CA PHE A 407 -17.10 -14.01 -11.50
C PHE A 407 -17.05 -15.51 -11.74
N THR A 408 -16.29 -15.92 -12.76
CA THR A 408 -16.05 -17.31 -13.07
C THR A 408 -14.75 -17.49 -13.84
N GLU A 409 -14.05 -18.62 -13.57
CA GLU A 409 -12.86 -19.05 -14.29
C GLU A 409 -12.86 -20.55 -14.43
N TRP A 410 -12.52 -21.06 -15.59
CA TRP A 410 -12.48 -22.48 -15.93
C TRP A 410 -11.22 -22.83 -16.70
N ASP A 411 -10.61 -23.94 -16.28
CA ASP A 411 -9.52 -24.59 -17.00
C ASP A 411 -10.02 -25.90 -17.58
N TYR A 412 -9.75 -26.10 -18.86
CA TYR A 412 -10.08 -27.34 -19.57
C TYR A 412 -8.82 -28.01 -20.13
N THR A 413 -8.47 -29.18 -19.62
CA THR A 413 -7.37 -30.02 -20.09
C THR A 413 -7.78 -30.71 -21.37
N LEU A 414 -7.36 -30.14 -22.51
CA LEU A 414 -7.65 -30.66 -23.83
C LEU A 414 -6.97 -32.02 -24.07
N ASN A 415 -5.70 -32.14 -23.65
CA ASN A 415 -4.87 -33.34 -23.67
C ASN A 415 -3.70 -33.18 -22.67
N GLU A 416 -2.79 -34.17 -22.63
CA GLU A 416 -1.63 -34.18 -21.70
C GLU A 416 -0.69 -32.95 -21.85
N LYS A 417 -0.81 -32.18 -22.93
CA LYS A 417 0.07 -31.03 -23.21
C LYS A 417 -0.62 -29.68 -23.18
N TRP A 418 -1.93 -29.64 -23.34
CA TRP A 418 -2.63 -28.36 -23.48
C TRP A 418 -3.78 -28.25 -22.48
N THR A 419 -3.75 -27.18 -21.71
CA THR A 419 -4.85 -26.69 -20.89
C THR A 419 -5.27 -25.33 -21.39
N LEU A 420 -6.58 -25.14 -21.61
CA LEU A 420 -7.19 -23.88 -22.02
C LEU A 420 -7.91 -23.25 -20.84
N SER A 421 -7.75 -21.95 -20.67
CA SER A 421 -8.36 -21.19 -19.59
C SER A 421 -9.29 -20.12 -20.15
N ALA A 422 -10.46 -19.96 -19.54
CA ALA A 422 -11.37 -18.87 -19.84
C ALA A 422 -12.13 -18.45 -18.60
N GLY A 423 -12.32 -17.15 -18.46
CA GLY A 423 -13.07 -16.58 -17.34
C GLY A 423 -13.54 -15.18 -17.63
N PHE A 424 -14.38 -14.67 -16.77
CA PHE A 424 -14.78 -13.29 -16.76
C PHE A 424 -15.31 -12.88 -15.38
N ARG A 425 -15.33 -11.59 -15.16
CA ARG A 425 -16.03 -10.94 -14.07
C ARG A 425 -16.94 -9.86 -14.64
N TYR A 426 -18.12 -9.71 -14.08
CA TYR A 426 -19.02 -8.58 -14.31
C TYR A 426 -19.22 -7.88 -13.00
N ASP A 427 -18.83 -6.62 -12.94
CA ASP A 427 -18.97 -5.73 -11.80
C ASP A 427 -20.07 -4.69 -12.05
N TYR A 428 -20.83 -4.41 -11.01
CA TYR A 428 -21.70 -3.25 -10.90
C TYR A 428 -21.33 -2.48 -9.63
N GLU A 429 -21.03 -1.21 -9.78
CA GLU A 429 -20.67 -0.32 -8.67
C GLU A 429 -21.62 0.88 -8.64
N ASP A 430 -22.11 1.21 -7.45
CA ASP A 430 -22.94 2.39 -7.16
C ASP A 430 -22.21 3.22 -6.10
N GLN A 431 -22.14 4.55 -6.30
CA GLN A 431 -21.44 5.48 -5.42
C GLN A 431 -22.33 6.65 -5.06
N ASP A 432 -22.48 6.92 -3.76
CA ASP A 432 -23.09 8.13 -3.21
C ASP A 432 -22.00 9.04 -2.63
N ASN A 433 -21.87 10.25 -3.16
CA ASN A 433 -20.83 11.20 -2.76
C ASN A 433 -21.48 12.49 -2.23
N ILE A 434 -20.98 12.95 -1.07
CA ILE A 434 -21.28 14.26 -0.51
C ILE A 434 -19.95 14.93 -0.18
N VAL A 435 -19.69 16.10 -0.74
CA VAL A 435 -18.55 16.93 -0.39
C VAL A 435 -19.04 18.35 -0.13
N ASN A 436 -18.87 18.83 1.07
CA ASN A 436 -19.26 20.18 1.47
C ASN A 436 -18.02 21.05 1.73
N SER A 437 -18.17 22.36 1.62
CA SER A 437 -17.11 23.31 1.94
C SER A 437 -17.59 24.27 3.03
N ARG A 438 -16.75 24.52 4.01
CA ARG A 438 -16.99 25.47 5.12
C ARG A 438 -15.80 26.42 5.26
N ASN A 439 -15.18 26.79 4.13
CA ASN A 439 -14.00 27.66 4.10
C ASN A 439 -14.37 29.08 4.49
N SER A 440 -13.47 29.78 5.19
CA SER A 440 -13.62 31.18 5.57
C SER A 440 -12.26 31.87 5.70
N LEU A 441 -12.22 33.20 5.59
CA LEU A 441 -11.03 33.93 5.99
C LEU A 441 -10.77 33.71 7.49
N ALA A 442 -9.54 33.39 7.84
CA ALA A 442 -9.14 33.22 9.20
C ALA A 442 -9.27 34.53 10.02
N PRO A 443 -9.47 34.46 11.35
CA PRO A 443 -9.55 35.62 12.20
C PRO A 443 -8.31 36.52 12.09
N GLY A 444 -8.47 37.75 11.60
CA GLY A 444 -7.35 38.68 11.36
C GLY A 444 -6.87 38.73 9.92
N SER A 445 -7.29 37.84 9.07
CA SER A 445 -7.06 37.90 7.63
C SER A 445 -8.19 38.68 6.97
N GLU A 446 -7.85 39.75 6.26
CA GLU A 446 -8.83 40.63 5.66
C GLU A 446 -8.51 40.92 4.19
N LEU A 447 -9.52 40.98 3.36
CA LEU A 447 -9.39 41.45 1.99
C LEU A 447 -9.21 42.97 1.99
N PRO A 448 -8.40 43.53 1.04
CA PRO A 448 -8.15 44.96 1.00
C PRO A 448 -9.43 45.76 0.76
N ASP A 449 -9.54 46.94 1.44
CA ASP A 449 -10.64 47.85 1.16
C ASP A 449 -10.46 48.47 -0.26
N PRO A 450 -11.43 48.23 -1.17
CA PRO A 450 -11.34 48.76 -2.53
C PRO A 450 -11.15 50.29 -2.60
N ALA A 451 -11.77 51.04 -1.69
CA ALA A 451 -11.64 52.51 -1.68
C ALA A 451 -10.26 52.96 -1.22
N ALA A 452 -9.69 52.28 -0.21
CA ALA A 452 -8.31 52.55 0.23
C ALA A 452 -7.29 52.17 -0.85
N ALA A 453 -7.46 51.03 -1.52
CA ALA A 453 -6.62 50.61 -2.64
C ALA A 453 -6.67 51.62 -3.82
N GLY A 454 -7.86 52.10 -4.16
CA GLY A 454 -8.04 53.13 -5.18
C GLY A 454 -7.37 54.47 -4.80
N ALA A 455 -7.51 54.92 -3.55
CA ALA A 455 -6.87 56.11 -3.08
C ALA A 455 -5.31 55.99 -3.11
N LEU A 456 -4.77 54.84 -2.77
CA LEU A 456 -3.33 54.55 -2.87
C LEU A 456 -2.85 54.59 -4.33
N ALA A 457 -3.63 53.97 -5.24
CA ALA A 457 -3.32 53.96 -6.67
C ALA A 457 -3.30 55.41 -7.26
N ASP A 458 -4.21 56.30 -6.88
CA ASP A 458 -4.24 57.68 -7.31
C ASP A 458 -3.05 58.49 -6.78
N MET A 459 -2.48 58.18 -5.62
CA MET A 459 -1.23 58.77 -5.13
C MET A 459 -0.03 58.33 -5.95
N ILE A 460 -0.03 57.12 -6.49
CA ILE A 460 1.04 56.59 -7.36
C ILE A 460 0.91 57.19 -8.76
N GLN A 461 -0.28 57.17 -9.34
CA GLN A 461 -0.56 57.71 -10.65
C GLN A 461 -1.99 58.29 -10.67
N PRO A 462 -2.18 59.59 -10.78
CA PRO A 462 -3.49 60.23 -10.85
C PRO A 462 -4.37 59.65 -11.97
N GLY A 463 -5.59 59.24 -11.63
CA GLY A 463 -6.57 58.66 -12.55
C GLY A 463 -6.64 57.12 -12.54
N LEU A 464 -5.72 56.44 -11.84
CA LEU A 464 -5.80 54.97 -11.65
C LEU A 464 -6.78 54.56 -10.55
N GLY A 465 -7.10 55.42 -9.61
CA GLY A 465 -7.92 55.10 -8.45
C GLY A 465 -9.22 54.36 -8.76
N PRO A 466 -10.10 54.91 -9.65
CA PRO A 466 -11.34 54.25 -9.99
C PRO A 466 -11.17 52.85 -10.64
N ILE A 467 -10.08 52.67 -11.41
CA ILE A 467 -9.79 51.38 -12.08
C ILE A 467 -9.36 50.34 -11.05
N VAL A 468 -8.42 50.69 -10.17
CA VAL A 468 -7.95 49.79 -9.11
C VAL A 468 -9.05 49.51 -8.11
N GLN A 469 -9.82 50.51 -7.70
CA GLN A 469 -10.97 50.32 -6.82
C GLN A 469 -11.96 49.30 -7.42
N GLY A 470 -12.31 49.45 -8.71
CA GLY A 470 -13.21 48.56 -9.40
C GLY A 470 -12.64 47.13 -9.52
N GLY A 471 -11.35 47.01 -9.86
CA GLY A 471 -10.67 45.72 -9.95
C GLY A 471 -10.58 44.99 -8.61
N VAL A 472 -10.17 45.68 -7.53
CA VAL A 472 -10.11 45.11 -6.19
C VAL A 472 -11.54 44.69 -5.71
N ALA A 473 -12.54 45.54 -5.95
CA ALA A 473 -13.94 45.18 -5.58
C ALA A 473 -14.43 43.92 -6.32
N GLN A 474 -14.10 43.80 -7.60
CA GLN A 474 -14.48 42.61 -8.39
C GLN A 474 -13.76 41.35 -7.90
N VAL A 475 -12.46 41.43 -7.67
CA VAL A 475 -11.68 40.29 -7.18
C VAL A 475 -12.13 39.87 -5.77
N ASN A 476 -12.32 40.85 -4.86
CA ASN A 476 -12.85 40.55 -3.53
C ASN A 476 -14.20 39.87 -3.58
N ALA A 477 -15.09 40.27 -4.48
CA ALA A 477 -16.39 39.63 -4.64
C ALA A 477 -16.27 38.18 -5.14
N LEU A 478 -15.33 37.89 -6.04
CA LEU A 478 -15.03 36.50 -6.47
C LEU A 478 -14.46 35.67 -5.35
N LEU A 479 -13.47 36.18 -4.62
CA LEU A 479 -12.87 35.48 -3.48
C LEU A 479 -13.89 35.24 -2.36
N GLN A 480 -14.74 36.23 -2.05
CA GLN A 480 -15.81 36.02 -1.06
C GLN A 480 -16.83 34.99 -1.54
N ALA A 481 -17.12 34.92 -2.84
CA ALA A 481 -18.05 33.93 -3.38
C ALA A 481 -17.48 32.50 -3.28
N SER A 482 -16.15 32.32 -3.45
CA SER A 482 -15.51 31.00 -3.30
C SER A 482 -15.43 30.53 -1.85
N LEU A 483 -15.57 31.44 -0.87
CA LEU A 483 -15.58 31.11 0.55
C LEU A 483 -16.99 30.94 1.14
N ILE A 484 -18.05 31.02 0.31
CA ILE A 484 -19.41 30.77 0.78
C ILE A 484 -19.55 29.28 1.12
N PRO A 485 -20.01 28.93 2.34
CA PRO A 485 -20.28 27.54 2.68
C PRO A 485 -21.24 26.89 1.68
N THR A 486 -20.91 25.70 1.24
CA THR A 486 -21.75 24.91 0.34
C THR A 486 -22.36 23.71 1.07
N ASP A 487 -23.64 23.45 0.81
CA ASP A 487 -24.32 22.21 1.14
C ASP A 487 -24.70 21.54 -0.19
N ASN A 488 -23.81 20.70 -0.69
CA ASN A 488 -24.02 19.99 -1.95
C ASN A 488 -25.03 18.84 -1.74
N PRO A 489 -25.89 18.57 -2.71
CA PRO A 489 -26.73 17.36 -2.67
C PRO A 489 -25.85 16.11 -2.79
N ILE A 490 -26.44 14.96 -2.45
CA ILE A 490 -25.83 13.67 -2.75
C ILE A 490 -25.70 13.55 -4.27
N GLU A 491 -24.49 13.27 -4.74
CA GLU A 491 -24.24 12.89 -6.12
C GLU A 491 -24.16 11.38 -6.21
N ASN A 492 -25.06 10.80 -6.99
CA ASN A 492 -25.10 9.35 -7.21
C ASN A 492 -24.59 9.04 -8.60
N THR A 493 -23.60 8.13 -8.67
CA THR A 493 -23.01 7.64 -9.92
C THR A 493 -22.95 6.13 -9.90
N SER A 494 -23.05 5.49 -11.07
CA SER A 494 -22.97 4.04 -11.19
C SER A 494 -22.13 3.62 -12.38
N TYR A 495 -21.36 2.53 -12.21
CA TYR A 495 -20.42 2.03 -13.21
C TYR A 495 -20.60 0.52 -13.39
N GLU A 496 -20.38 0.06 -14.62
CA GLU A 496 -20.40 -1.36 -14.98
C GLU A 496 -19.07 -1.72 -15.65
N ALA A 497 -18.53 -2.90 -15.32
CA ALA A 497 -17.33 -3.38 -15.98
C ALA A 497 -17.46 -4.87 -16.34
N PHE A 498 -17.09 -5.20 -17.59
CA PHE A 498 -16.93 -6.56 -18.06
C PHE A 498 -15.44 -6.88 -18.26
N LEU A 499 -14.92 -7.83 -17.49
CA LEU A 499 -13.50 -8.12 -17.34
C LEU A 499 -13.21 -9.55 -17.78
N PRO A 500 -12.99 -9.77 -19.10
CA PRO A 500 -12.67 -11.08 -19.63
C PRO A 500 -11.22 -11.48 -19.35
N GLN A 501 -10.99 -12.81 -19.29
CA GLN A 501 -9.66 -13.41 -19.31
C GLN A 501 -9.65 -14.68 -20.14
N PHE A 502 -8.55 -14.91 -20.87
CA PHE A 502 -8.33 -16.09 -21.70
C PHE A 502 -6.87 -16.51 -21.65
N GLY A 503 -6.62 -17.80 -21.65
CA GLY A 503 -5.26 -18.29 -21.64
C GLY A 503 -5.12 -19.71 -22.17
N ALA A 504 -3.88 -20.10 -22.39
CA ALA A 504 -3.51 -21.45 -22.71
C ALA A 504 -2.16 -21.80 -22.09
N THR A 505 -2.06 -22.99 -21.51
CA THR A 505 -0.83 -23.54 -20.94
C THR A 505 -0.39 -24.73 -21.78
N TYR A 506 0.89 -24.76 -22.15
CA TYR A 506 1.55 -25.85 -22.84
C TYR A 506 2.57 -26.52 -21.93
N THR A 507 2.30 -27.75 -21.54
CA THR A 507 3.22 -28.60 -20.77
C THR A 507 4.27 -29.19 -21.72
N VAL A 508 5.49 -28.68 -21.65
CA VAL A 508 6.62 -29.16 -22.45
C VAL A 508 7.02 -30.57 -21.99
N ASN A 509 7.18 -30.72 -20.68
CA ASN A 509 7.43 -31.95 -19.95
C ASN A 509 7.03 -31.73 -18.46
N ASP A 510 7.26 -32.74 -17.62
CA ASP A 510 6.88 -32.67 -16.19
C ASP A 510 7.57 -31.55 -15.39
N ALA A 511 8.70 -31.03 -15.92
CA ALA A 511 9.49 -30.01 -15.26
C ALA A 511 9.31 -28.60 -15.86
N ILE A 512 8.64 -28.45 -17.01
CA ILE A 512 8.54 -27.15 -17.70
C ILE A 512 7.14 -26.95 -18.28
N SER A 513 6.50 -25.85 -17.90
CA SER A 513 5.28 -25.36 -18.51
C SER A 513 5.45 -23.95 -19.09
N LEU A 514 4.75 -23.64 -20.16
CA LEU A 514 4.68 -22.34 -20.80
C LEU A 514 3.23 -21.91 -20.88
N SER A 515 2.91 -20.71 -20.45
CA SER A 515 1.56 -20.17 -20.53
C SER A 515 1.53 -18.84 -21.27
N GLY A 516 0.42 -18.58 -21.93
CA GLY A 516 0.12 -17.27 -22.49
C GLY A 516 -1.31 -16.91 -22.15
N PHE A 517 -1.55 -15.68 -21.70
CA PHE A 517 -2.89 -15.23 -21.35
C PHE A 517 -3.10 -13.73 -21.56
N TYR A 518 -4.36 -13.37 -21.68
CA TYR A 518 -4.88 -12.03 -21.71
C TYR A 518 -5.85 -11.83 -20.55
N LYS A 519 -5.78 -10.67 -19.90
CA LYS A 519 -6.65 -10.27 -18.81
C LYS A 519 -6.90 -8.77 -18.85
N ARG A 520 -8.16 -8.36 -18.68
CA ARG A 520 -8.53 -6.95 -18.51
C ARG A 520 -8.72 -6.62 -17.04
N GLY A 521 -8.06 -5.55 -16.58
CA GLY A 521 -8.31 -4.91 -15.29
C GLY A 521 -9.05 -3.60 -15.44
N TYR A 522 -9.60 -3.06 -14.35
CA TYR A 522 -10.23 -1.76 -14.32
C TYR A 522 -10.11 -1.10 -12.95
N ARG A 523 -10.21 0.24 -12.94
CA ARG A 523 -10.56 1.04 -11.76
C ARG A 523 -11.85 1.80 -12.08
N ALA A 524 -12.78 1.83 -11.12
CA ALA A 524 -14.06 2.52 -11.30
C ALA A 524 -13.87 4.02 -11.49
N GLY A 525 -14.83 4.65 -12.15
CA GLY A 525 -14.96 6.09 -12.19
C GLY A 525 -15.36 6.69 -10.85
N GLY A 526 -15.60 7.98 -10.81
CA GLY A 526 -15.99 8.68 -9.60
C GLY A 526 -16.39 10.12 -9.85
N THR A 527 -16.59 10.85 -8.77
CA THR A 527 -16.86 12.29 -8.78
C THR A 527 -15.94 13.01 -7.81
N GLU A 528 -15.53 14.21 -8.18
CA GLU A 528 -14.68 15.08 -7.38
C GLU A 528 -15.19 16.52 -7.42
N VAL A 529 -14.81 17.34 -6.44
CA VAL A 529 -15.17 18.75 -6.35
C VAL A 529 -13.89 19.58 -6.25
N ALA A 530 -13.67 20.48 -7.18
CA ALA A 530 -12.55 21.44 -7.09
C ALA A 530 -12.72 22.36 -5.87
N LEU A 531 -11.64 22.59 -5.12
CA LEU A 531 -11.67 23.45 -3.93
C LEU A 531 -11.99 24.91 -4.24
N THR A 532 -11.75 25.35 -5.46
CA THR A 532 -12.04 26.74 -5.94
C THR A 532 -13.52 26.99 -6.24
N GLY A 533 -14.39 26.03 -5.98
CA GLY A 533 -15.84 26.14 -6.18
C GLY A 533 -16.24 25.79 -7.61
N GLY A 534 -17.09 24.84 -7.73
CA GLY A 534 -17.65 24.31 -8.95
C GLY A 534 -18.63 23.21 -8.55
N GLY A 535 -19.38 22.71 -9.51
CA GLY A 535 -20.15 21.47 -9.29
C GLY A 535 -19.24 20.26 -9.20
N PHE A 536 -19.83 19.11 -9.02
CA PHE A 536 -19.13 17.83 -9.18
C PHE A 536 -18.59 17.69 -10.60
N VAL A 537 -17.39 17.15 -10.71
CA VAL A 537 -16.75 16.70 -11.94
C VAL A 537 -16.75 15.19 -11.92
N GLU A 538 -17.44 14.59 -12.88
CA GLU A 538 -17.47 13.13 -13.05
C GLU A 538 -16.33 12.71 -13.98
N TYR A 539 -15.72 11.54 -13.69
CA TYR A 539 -14.75 10.90 -14.55
C TYR A 539 -15.09 9.40 -14.71
N ASP A 540 -14.78 8.89 -15.87
CA ASP A 540 -15.11 7.53 -16.29
C ASP A 540 -14.15 6.47 -15.71
N PRO A 541 -14.52 5.17 -15.72
CA PRO A 541 -13.61 4.07 -15.42
C PRO A 541 -12.39 4.04 -16.37
N GLU A 542 -11.26 3.60 -15.87
CA GLU A 542 -10.06 3.30 -16.67
C GLU A 542 -9.84 1.80 -16.80
N TYR A 543 -9.17 1.37 -17.88
CA TYR A 543 -8.98 -0.03 -18.21
C TYR A 543 -7.52 -0.34 -18.56
N LEU A 544 -7.03 -1.48 -18.09
CA LEU A 544 -5.72 -2.02 -18.43
C LEU A 544 -5.88 -3.39 -19.13
N ASP A 545 -5.57 -3.45 -20.43
CA ASP A 545 -5.51 -4.67 -21.19
C ASP A 545 -4.10 -5.28 -21.10
N ASN A 546 -3.97 -6.41 -20.42
CA ASN A 546 -2.70 -7.03 -20.09
C ASN A 546 -2.51 -8.36 -20.85
N PHE A 547 -1.38 -8.50 -21.52
CA PHE A 547 -0.94 -9.70 -22.21
C PHE A 547 0.30 -10.25 -21.52
N GLU A 548 0.30 -11.53 -21.16
CA GLU A 548 1.44 -12.16 -20.51
C GLU A 548 1.83 -13.46 -21.15
N VAL A 549 3.14 -13.75 -21.08
CA VAL A 549 3.71 -15.06 -21.32
C VAL A 549 4.51 -15.47 -20.09
N SER A 550 4.35 -16.71 -19.63
CA SER A 550 5.04 -17.21 -18.44
C SER A 550 5.71 -18.56 -18.72
N MET A 551 6.80 -18.79 -18.02
CA MET A 551 7.49 -20.07 -17.89
C MET A 551 7.56 -20.45 -16.43
N ARG A 552 7.15 -21.67 -16.11
CA ARG A 552 7.36 -22.31 -14.82
C ARG A 552 8.27 -23.50 -15.02
N SER A 553 9.30 -23.62 -14.20
CA SER A 553 10.25 -24.72 -14.38
C SER A 553 10.92 -25.17 -13.10
N GLU A 554 11.10 -26.49 -13.00
CA GLU A 554 11.80 -27.17 -11.92
C GLU A 554 12.96 -28.00 -12.48
N TRP A 555 14.08 -27.94 -11.84
CA TRP A 555 15.32 -28.60 -12.26
C TRP A 555 15.98 -29.28 -11.07
N LEU A 556 16.89 -30.22 -11.34
CA LEU A 556 17.67 -30.90 -10.30
C LEU A 556 16.79 -31.61 -9.27
N ASP A 557 15.75 -32.32 -9.76
CA ASP A 557 14.77 -33.04 -8.91
C ASP A 557 13.98 -32.15 -7.93
N GLY A 558 13.76 -30.86 -8.28
CA GLY A 558 13.05 -29.86 -7.47
C GLY A 558 13.97 -28.90 -6.71
N ASP A 559 15.28 -29.19 -6.58
CA ASP A 559 16.21 -28.34 -5.87
C ASP A 559 16.39 -26.93 -6.50
N LEU A 560 16.12 -26.78 -7.77
CA LEU A 560 16.19 -25.48 -8.48
C LEU A 560 14.85 -25.17 -9.16
N VAL A 561 14.22 -24.09 -8.73
CA VAL A 561 13.03 -23.51 -9.33
C VAL A 561 13.42 -22.23 -10.08
N VAL A 562 12.96 -22.11 -11.34
CA VAL A 562 13.17 -20.91 -12.17
C VAL A 562 11.85 -20.53 -12.83
N ASN A 563 11.33 -19.37 -12.49
CA ASN A 563 10.08 -18.81 -13.02
C ASN A 563 10.36 -17.51 -13.77
N ALA A 564 9.76 -17.36 -14.95
CA ALA A 564 9.89 -16.14 -15.75
C ALA A 564 8.55 -15.70 -16.29
N ASN A 565 8.33 -14.39 -16.37
CA ASN A 565 7.16 -13.79 -17.00
C ASN A 565 7.61 -12.63 -17.89
N GLY A 566 6.93 -12.44 -19.03
CA GLY A 566 7.02 -11.24 -19.85
C GLY A 566 5.62 -10.69 -20.02
N TYR A 567 5.46 -9.37 -19.97
CA TYR A 567 4.16 -8.72 -20.02
C TYR A 567 4.16 -7.46 -20.87
N TYR A 568 2.98 -7.14 -21.38
CA TYR A 568 2.66 -5.89 -22.06
C TYR A 568 1.24 -5.47 -21.64
N GLY A 569 1.09 -4.25 -21.17
CA GLY A 569 -0.15 -3.62 -20.76
C GLY A 569 -0.44 -2.37 -21.56
N ASP A 570 -1.66 -2.28 -22.09
CA ASP A 570 -2.22 -1.10 -22.76
C ASP A 570 -3.27 -0.48 -21.80
N TRP A 571 -2.99 0.72 -21.31
CA TRP A 571 -3.80 1.41 -20.30
C TRP A 571 -4.56 2.56 -20.95
N GLN A 572 -5.87 2.47 -20.93
CA GLN A 572 -6.79 3.37 -21.61
C GLN A 572 -7.63 4.17 -20.61
N ASP A 573 -8.02 5.39 -21.00
CA ASP A 573 -8.83 6.31 -20.21
C ASP A 573 -8.24 6.57 -18.80
N GLN A 574 -6.92 6.66 -18.72
CA GLN A 574 -6.20 6.77 -17.45
C GLN A 574 -6.66 7.96 -16.63
N GLN A 575 -7.00 7.72 -15.38
CA GLN A 575 -7.42 8.74 -14.43
C GLN A 575 -6.18 9.48 -13.92
N VAL A 576 -6.08 10.76 -14.23
CA VAL A 576 -4.97 11.65 -13.85
C VAL A 576 -5.49 12.91 -13.18
N GLN A 577 -4.67 13.51 -12.31
CA GLN A 577 -5.00 14.79 -11.71
C GLN A 577 -4.68 15.93 -12.68
N ASN A 578 -5.61 16.84 -12.88
CA ASN A 578 -5.44 18.06 -13.67
C ASN A 578 -5.80 19.28 -12.82
N CYS A 579 -4.92 20.27 -12.79
CA CYS A 579 -5.04 21.46 -11.95
C CYS A 579 -5.02 22.76 -12.80
N PRO A 580 -6.06 23.03 -13.61
CA PRO A 580 -6.03 24.07 -14.67
C PRO A 580 -5.86 25.51 -14.17
N ALA A 581 -6.13 25.79 -12.91
CA ALA A 581 -6.02 27.13 -12.32
C ALA A 581 -5.20 27.15 -11.02
N GLY A 582 -4.25 26.21 -10.90
CA GLY A 582 -3.38 26.06 -9.72
C GLY A 582 -3.87 25.01 -8.72
N PRO A 583 -3.15 24.81 -7.61
CA PRO A 583 -3.31 23.65 -6.72
C PRO A 583 -4.70 23.45 -6.11
N LEU A 584 -5.51 24.51 -6.03
CA LEU A 584 -6.87 24.45 -5.50
C LEU A 584 -7.94 24.11 -6.56
N SER A 585 -7.54 24.01 -7.83
CA SER A 585 -8.45 23.68 -8.94
C SER A 585 -8.34 22.23 -9.41
N CYS A 586 -7.55 21.43 -8.72
CA CYS A 586 -7.28 20.06 -9.12
C CYS A 586 -8.56 19.21 -9.12
N VAL A 587 -8.75 18.48 -10.19
CA VAL A 587 -9.80 17.47 -10.38
C VAL A 587 -9.23 16.30 -11.16
N THR A 588 -9.80 15.12 -10.94
CA THR A 588 -9.48 13.94 -11.73
C THR A 588 -10.20 14.02 -13.10
N VAL A 589 -9.48 13.66 -14.15
CA VAL A 589 -9.98 13.56 -15.53
C VAL A 589 -9.44 12.29 -16.20
N ASN A 590 -10.16 11.78 -17.21
CA ASN A 590 -9.66 10.72 -18.08
C ASN A 590 -8.92 11.39 -19.25
N ALA A 591 -7.63 11.57 -19.11
CA ALA A 591 -6.83 12.36 -20.06
C ALA A 591 -5.53 11.67 -20.48
N GLY A 592 -5.29 10.40 -20.06
CA GLY A 592 -4.07 9.69 -20.33
C GLY A 592 -4.30 8.36 -21.03
N GLU A 593 -3.39 8.02 -21.93
CA GLU A 593 -3.14 6.65 -22.39
C GLU A 593 -1.69 6.30 -22.08
N SER A 594 -1.42 5.06 -21.71
CA SER A 594 -0.09 4.64 -21.30
C SER A 594 0.19 3.20 -21.69
N GLU A 595 1.47 2.88 -21.79
CA GLU A 595 1.94 1.52 -21.98
C GLU A 595 2.85 1.11 -20.82
N ILE A 596 2.74 -0.17 -20.45
CA ILE A 596 3.59 -0.80 -19.44
C ILE A 596 4.14 -2.09 -20.04
N MET A 597 5.46 -2.25 -20.09
CA MET A 597 6.04 -3.51 -20.58
C MET A 597 7.24 -3.93 -19.74
N GLY A 598 7.47 -5.24 -19.69
CA GLY A 598 8.63 -5.72 -18.95
C GLY A 598 8.73 -7.23 -18.86
N PHE A 599 9.65 -7.64 -17.99
CA PHE A 599 9.81 -9.04 -17.64
C PHE A 599 10.22 -9.21 -16.15
N GLU A 600 9.98 -10.41 -15.65
CA GLU A 600 10.31 -10.85 -14.30
C GLU A 600 11.00 -12.22 -14.40
N LEU A 601 12.08 -12.39 -13.63
CA LEU A 601 12.79 -13.65 -13.48
C LEU A 601 13.05 -13.90 -12.01
N GLU A 602 12.55 -14.99 -11.48
CA GLU A 602 12.76 -15.40 -10.09
C GLU A 602 13.29 -16.83 -10.05
N SER A 603 14.29 -17.06 -9.22
CA SER A 603 14.83 -18.38 -9.00
C SER A 603 15.14 -18.63 -7.52
N ARG A 604 14.97 -19.89 -7.11
CA ARG A 604 15.38 -20.41 -5.81
C ARG A 604 16.16 -21.69 -6.02
N TYR A 605 17.27 -21.83 -5.31
CA TYR A 605 18.13 -22.98 -5.42
C TYR A 605 18.57 -23.48 -4.04
N ALA A 606 18.10 -24.66 -3.67
CA ALA A 606 18.62 -25.43 -2.55
C ALA A 606 19.92 -26.11 -3.00
N ILE A 607 21.07 -25.51 -2.75
CA ILE A 607 22.37 -26.02 -3.18
C ILE A 607 22.66 -27.36 -2.52
N ASN A 608 22.29 -27.47 -1.26
CA ASN A 608 22.33 -28.67 -0.42
C ASN A 608 21.53 -28.38 0.87
N GLN A 609 21.53 -29.31 1.81
CA GLN A 609 20.81 -29.18 3.10
C GLN A 609 21.27 -27.99 3.94
N ASP A 610 22.48 -27.46 3.72
CA ASP A 610 23.07 -26.38 4.51
C ASP A 610 23.00 -25.02 3.79
N ALA A 611 22.67 -24.96 2.49
CA ALA A 611 22.79 -23.76 1.70
C ALA A 611 21.65 -23.57 0.71
N SER A 612 21.04 -22.40 0.75
CA SER A 612 20.09 -21.95 -0.28
C SER A 612 20.41 -20.56 -0.76
N VAL A 613 20.07 -20.28 -2.03
CA VAL A 613 20.19 -18.95 -2.62
C VAL A 613 18.92 -18.64 -3.41
N TYR A 614 18.62 -17.34 -3.53
CA TYR A 614 17.56 -16.86 -4.41
C TYR A 614 18.06 -15.71 -5.28
N PHE A 615 17.40 -15.49 -6.38
CA PHE A 615 17.62 -14.36 -7.28
C PHE A 615 16.28 -13.90 -7.85
N ALA A 616 16.07 -12.58 -7.85
CA ALA A 616 14.91 -11.92 -8.45
C ALA A 616 15.41 -10.75 -9.31
N LEU A 617 14.93 -10.68 -10.56
CA LEU A 617 15.22 -9.61 -11.51
C LEU A 617 13.92 -9.17 -12.14
N GLY A 618 13.61 -7.90 -12.00
CA GLY A 618 12.51 -7.23 -12.67
C GLY A 618 13.01 -6.15 -13.62
N ARG A 619 12.36 -6.03 -14.78
CA ARG A 619 12.44 -4.87 -15.65
C ARG A 619 11.03 -4.40 -15.96
N SER A 620 10.78 -3.10 -15.79
CA SER A 620 9.51 -2.47 -16.12
C SER A 620 9.77 -1.15 -16.81
N GLU A 621 9.20 -0.97 -17.99
CA GLU A 621 9.17 0.30 -18.72
C GLU A 621 7.73 0.80 -18.70
N THR A 622 7.54 2.06 -18.27
CA THR A 622 6.25 2.75 -18.26
C THR A 622 6.36 4.00 -19.10
N GLU A 623 5.36 4.32 -19.90
CA GLU A 623 5.36 5.50 -20.76
C GLU A 623 3.95 6.04 -20.93
N PHE A 624 3.76 7.36 -20.74
CA PHE A 624 2.55 8.03 -21.20
C PHE A 624 2.59 8.11 -22.73
N THR A 625 1.63 7.49 -23.41
CA THR A 625 1.52 7.57 -24.89
C THR A 625 0.70 8.76 -25.32
N GLU A 626 -0.26 9.19 -24.50
CA GLU A 626 -1.05 10.40 -24.66
C GLU A 626 -1.38 10.99 -23.30
N PHE A 627 -0.84 12.17 -22.96
CA PHE A 627 -1.17 12.90 -21.76
C PHE A 627 -0.80 14.38 -21.89
N VAL A 628 -1.77 15.26 -21.65
CA VAL A 628 -1.56 16.71 -21.63
C VAL A 628 -2.00 17.26 -20.27
N ASP A 629 -1.04 17.80 -19.51
CA ASP A 629 -1.27 18.49 -18.23
C ASP A 629 -1.01 20.00 -18.40
N ASN A 630 -2.03 20.84 -18.20
CA ASN A 630 -1.92 22.31 -18.24
C ASN A 630 -1.16 22.85 -19.48
N GLU A 631 -1.50 22.40 -20.68
CA GLU A 631 -0.85 22.72 -21.95
C GLU A 631 0.56 22.10 -22.12
N LEU A 632 1.08 21.35 -21.15
CA LEU A 632 2.32 20.60 -21.26
C LEU A 632 2.02 19.20 -21.79
N ASP A 633 2.62 18.85 -22.93
CA ASP A 633 2.55 17.50 -23.48
C ASP A 633 3.57 16.60 -22.75
N LEU A 634 3.07 15.58 -22.07
CA LEU A 634 3.85 14.62 -21.29
C LEU A 634 4.01 13.27 -22.01
N ALA A 635 3.55 13.15 -23.27
CA ALA A 635 3.76 11.95 -24.05
C ALA A 635 5.25 11.62 -24.20
N GLY A 636 5.64 10.38 -23.95
CA GLY A 636 7.02 9.93 -23.90
C GLY A 636 7.68 10.02 -22.52
N ASN A 637 7.01 10.57 -21.50
CA ASN A 637 7.51 10.56 -20.15
C ASN A 637 7.20 9.24 -19.42
N GLU A 638 8.12 8.83 -18.54
CA GLU A 638 7.94 7.69 -17.64
C GLU A 638 7.04 8.09 -16.45
N PHE A 639 6.45 7.10 -15.81
CA PHE A 639 5.70 7.34 -14.57
C PHE A 639 6.63 7.78 -13.44
N ALA A 640 6.10 8.60 -12.54
CA ALA A 640 6.82 8.98 -11.33
C ALA A 640 7.05 7.77 -10.42
N LEU A 641 8.22 7.72 -9.76
CA LEU A 641 8.64 6.68 -8.83
C LEU A 641 8.66 5.27 -9.44
N SER A 642 8.87 5.14 -10.74
CA SER A 642 8.87 3.90 -11.51
C SER A 642 10.31 3.44 -11.81
N PRO A 643 10.87 2.47 -11.06
CA PRO A 643 12.20 1.96 -11.36
C PRO A 643 12.18 1.07 -12.61
N ASN A 644 13.10 1.32 -13.54
CA ASN A 644 13.25 0.49 -14.73
C ASN A 644 13.81 -0.91 -14.40
N TYR A 645 14.64 -1.01 -13.37
CA TYR A 645 15.19 -2.29 -12.90
C TYR A 645 15.06 -2.45 -11.39
N THR A 646 14.70 -3.66 -10.97
CA THR A 646 14.79 -4.13 -9.59
C THR A 646 15.58 -5.44 -9.58
N VAL A 647 16.59 -5.56 -8.72
CA VAL A 647 17.36 -6.80 -8.59
C VAL A 647 17.51 -7.13 -7.11
N SER A 648 17.20 -8.36 -6.76
CA SER A 648 17.50 -8.89 -5.42
C SER A 648 18.22 -10.23 -5.53
N ALA A 649 19.24 -10.40 -4.73
CA ALA A 649 19.93 -11.68 -4.61
C ALA A 649 20.31 -11.91 -3.15
N GLY A 650 20.13 -13.13 -2.69
CA GLY A 650 20.44 -13.46 -1.31
C GLY A 650 20.53 -14.95 -1.07
N GLY A 651 20.78 -15.30 0.18
CA GLY A 651 20.85 -16.70 0.55
C GLY A 651 21.08 -16.89 2.03
N THR A 652 20.97 -18.16 2.45
CA THR A 652 21.18 -18.63 3.80
C THR A 652 22.21 -19.76 3.78
N TYR A 653 23.13 -19.74 4.73
CA TYR A 653 24.10 -20.80 4.94
C TYR A 653 24.14 -21.25 6.41
N PHE A 654 23.90 -22.52 6.66
CA PHE A 654 24.00 -23.16 7.97
C PHE A 654 25.41 -23.72 8.15
N PHE A 655 26.18 -23.13 9.06
CA PHE A 655 27.51 -23.63 9.43
C PHE A 655 27.46 -24.85 10.35
N THR A 656 26.42 -24.88 11.17
CA THR A 656 26.01 -26.01 12.02
C THR A 656 24.47 -25.98 12.11
N ASP A 657 23.88 -27.01 12.70
CA ASP A 657 22.42 -27.06 12.94
C ASP A 657 21.94 -25.88 13.78
N GLU A 658 22.82 -25.29 14.59
CA GLU A 658 22.48 -24.18 15.49
C GLU A 658 22.87 -22.80 14.95
N PHE A 659 23.82 -22.71 13.99
CA PHE A 659 24.34 -21.42 13.53
C PHE A 659 24.21 -21.22 12.04
N SER A 660 23.51 -20.13 11.65
CA SER A 660 23.37 -19.73 10.26
C SER A 660 23.68 -18.25 10.03
N LEU A 661 24.07 -17.95 8.81
CA LEU A 661 24.14 -16.59 8.26
C LEU A 661 23.20 -16.47 7.07
N SER A 662 22.46 -15.38 7.03
CA SER A 662 21.66 -14.99 5.88
C SER A 662 22.00 -13.58 5.45
N GLY A 663 21.89 -13.29 4.16
CA GLY A 663 22.09 -11.94 3.67
C GLY A 663 21.49 -11.74 2.29
N ASN A 664 21.23 -10.49 1.96
CA ASN A 664 20.75 -10.09 0.66
C ASN A 664 21.35 -8.75 0.22
N ILE A 665 21.33 -8.56 -1.09
CA ILE A 665 21.63 -7.31 -1.78
C ILE A 665 20.43 -6.96 -2.65
N ASN A 666 19.93 -5.73 -2.51
CA ASN A 666 18.80 -5.21 -3.24
C ASN A 666 19.26 -3.98 -4.02
N PHE A 667 19.06 -3.99 -5.32
CA PHE A 667 19.30 -2.89 -6.24
C PHE A 667 17.96 -2.37 -6.76
N GLN A 668 17.81 -1.07 -6.76
CA GLN A 668 16.73 -0.37 -7.46
C GLN A 668 17.34 0.71 -8.32
N ASP A 669 16.92 0.77 -9.57
CA ASP A 669 17.34 1.77 -10.56
C ASP A 669 16.92 3.19 -10.16
N ASP A 670 17.51 4.20 -10.80
CA ASP A 670 17.07 5.57 -10.69
C ASP A 670 15.60 5.73 -11.11
N VAL A 671 14.93 6.73 -10.55
CA VAL A 671 13.51 6.99 -10.80
C VAL A 671 13.25 8.49 -10.94
N TRP A 672 12.31 8.86 -11.78
CA TRP A 672 11.78 10.21 -11.80
C TRP A 672 10.88 10.45 -10.59
N SER A 673 11.07 11.55 -9.90
CA SER A 673 10.26 11.93 -8.75
C SER A 673 8.88 12.48 -9.13
N ASP A 674 8.75 12.98 -10.37
CA ASP A 674 7.56 13.64 -10.91
C ASP A 674 7.21 13.16 -12.32
N ILE A 675 5.95 13.38 -12.72
CA ILE A 675 5.45 12.99 -14.05
C ILE A 675 6.02 13.86 -15.19
N GLN A 676 6.61 15.01 -14.90
CA GLN A 676 7.29 15.87 -15.87
C GLN A 676 8.69 15.36 -16.20
N ASN A 677 9.19 14.35 -15.49
CA ASN A 677 10.54 13.82 -15.56
C ASN A 677 11.61 14.93 -15.36
N SER A 678 11.39 15.80 -14.40
CA SER A 678 12.23 16.95 -14.13
C SER A 678 13.24 16.74 -13.01
N ALA A 679 12.96 15.87 -12.05
CA ALA A 679 13.81 15.55 -10.91
C ALA A 679 14.08 14.03 -10.87
N LEU A 680 15.37 13.65 -10.97
CA LEU A 680 15.80 12.26 -10.91
C LEU A 680 16.31 11.93 -9.52
N LEU A 681 15.83 10.84 -8.94
CA LEU A 681 16.35 10.21 -7.73
C LEU A 681 17.37 9.14 -8.12
N ASP A 682 18.53 9.14 -7.47
CA ASP A 682 19.63 8.23 -7.78
C ASP A 682 19.27 6.77 -7.48
N GLU A 683 19.91 5.84 -8.19
CA GLU A 683 19.87 4.42 -7.92
C GLU A 683 20.31 4.08 -6.49
N ARG A 684 19.85 2.94 -5.94
CA ARG A 684 20.24 2.52 -4.59
C ARG A 684 20.62 1.06 -4.53
N ILE A 685 21.62 0.77 -3.66
CA ILE A 685 22.06 -0.59 -3.36
C ILE A 685 22.03 -0.81 -1.86
N ILE A 686 21.12 -1.63 -1.38
CA ILE A 686 20.96 -1.92 0.04
C ILE A 686 21.45 -3.35 0.34
N ILE A 687 22.36 -3.46 1.30
CA ILE A 687 22.92 -4.74 1.76
C ILE A 687 22.45 -5.01 3.18
N ASN A 688 21.83 -6.17 3.40
CA ASN A 688 21.37 -6.62 4.70
C ASN A 688 21.99 -7.97 5.04
N MET A 689 22.28 -8.20 6.34
CA MET A 689 22.79 -9.48 6.85
C MET A 689 22.21 -9.77 8.23
N ASN A 690 22.05 -11.05 8.53
CA ASN A 690 21.74 -11.50 9.88
C ASN A 690 22.56 -12.77 10.22
N ALA A 691 22.88 -12.93 11.50
CA ALA A 691 23.50 -14.10 12.09
C ALA A 691 22.56 -14.65 13.16
N ARG A 692 22.19 -15.91 13.04
CA ARG A 692 21.29 -16.62 13.95
C ARG A 692 22.00 -17.72 14.70
N TYR A 693 21.72 -17.82 15.99
CA TYR A 693 22.20 -18.91 16.82
C TYR A 693 21.04 -19.50 17.66
N GLN A 694 20.74 -20.77 17.40
CA GLN A 694 19.67 -21.49 18.10
C GLN A 694 20.32 -22.41 19.16
N VAL A 695 19.86 -22.31 20.40
CA VAL A 695 20.33 -23.14 21.50
C VAL A 695 19.17 -23.59 22.38
N GLY A 696 18.81 -24.85 22.26
CA GLY A 696 17.63 -25.39 22.96
C GLY A 696 16.35 -24.69 22.51
N ARG A 697 15.71 -23.96 23.42
CA ARG A 697 14.46 -23.19 23.16
C ARG A 697 14.73 -21.73 22.79
N PHE A 698 15.96 -21.30 22.77
CA PHE A 698 16.32 -19.93 22.47
C PHE A 698 16.80 -19.81 21.03
N ASP A 699 16.26 -18.85 20.34
CA ASP A 699 16.72 -18.40 19.03
C ASP A 699 17.20 -16.95 19.18
N VAL A 700 18.49 -16.73 18.98
CA VAL A 700 19.12 -15.41 19.10
C VAL A 700 19.61 -14.98 17.73
N MET A 701 19.20 -13.80 17.30
CA MET A 701 19.63 -13.23 16.03
C MET A 701 20.23 -11.84 16.25
N VAL A 702 21.33 -11.58 15.57
CA VAL A 702 21.89 -10.24 15.37
C VAL A 702 21.75 -9.89 13.91
N TYR A 703 21.23 -8.70 13.63
CA TYR A 703 21.03 -8.25 12.24
C TYR A 703 21.64 -6.87 12.01
N GLY A 704 21.97 -6.59 10.75
CA GLY A 704 22.30 -5.27 10.27
C GLY A 704 21.62 -5.01 8.94
N ARG A 705 21.01 -3.84 8.80
CA ARG A 705 20.35 -3.35 7.60
C ARG A 705 21.08 -2.16 7.05
N ASN A 706 21.01 -1.97 5.74
CA ASN A 706 21.73 -0.93 5.03
C ASN A 706 23.19 -0.84 5.49
N LEU A 707 23.91 -1.97 5.47
CA LEU A 707 25.26 -2.10 6.06
C LEU A 707 26.29 -1.13 5.46
N THR A 708 26.08 -0.69 4.23
CA THR A 708 26.90 0.30 3.53
C THR A 708 26.62 1.73 3.95
N ASP A 709 25.54 1.96 4.71
CA ASP A 709 25.04 3.28 5.10
C ASP A 709 24.70 4.14 3.87
N GLU A 710 24.11 3.49 2.87
CA GLU A 710 23.68 4.17 1.64
C GLU A 710 22.62 5.20 1.96
N PHE A 711 22.88 6.48 1.58
CA PHE A 711 21.88 7.52 1.65
C PHE A 711 21.10 7.54 0.33
N TYR A 712 19.77 7.49 0.42
CA TYR A 712 18.88 7.57 -0.73
C TYR A 712 17.60 8.32 -0.36
N LEU A 713 16.95 8.87 -1.38
CA LEU A 713 15.63 9.47 -1.27
C LEU A 713 14.59 8.54 -1.88
N GLN A 714 13.42 8.50 -1.26
CA GLN A 714 12.24 7.79 -1.77
C GLN A 714 11.29 8.76 -2.48
N SER A 715 11.35 10.04 -2.16
CA SER A 715 10.70 11.13 -2.91
C SER A 715 11.49 12.42 -2.77
N ASP A 716 11.42 13.27 -3.79
CA ASP A 716 11.97 14.62 -3.82
C ASP A 716 11.13 15.45 -4.79
N PHE A 717 10.36 16.36 -4.26
CA PHE A 717 9.56 17.25 -5.10
C PHE A 717 9.62 18.69 -4.61
N THR A 718 9.45 19.61 -5.54
CA THR A 718 9.43 21.05 -5.25
C THR A 718 8.01 21.56 -5.40
N ASP A 719 7.49 22.21 -4.36
CA ASP A 719 6.18 22.84 -4.42
C ASP A 719 6.20 24.09 -5.33
N PRO A 720 5.04 24.61 -5.77
CA PRO A 720 4.97 25.81 -6.59
C PRO A 720 5.59 27.06 -5.95
N ASN A 721 5.77 27.09 -4.63
CA ASN A 721 6.37 28.20 -3.88
C ASN A 721 7.89 28.03 -3.69
N GLY A 722 8.48 26.95 -4.24
CA GLY A 722 9.91 26.65 -4.19
C GLY A 722 10.36 25.92 -2.91
N GLY A 723 9.43 25.36 -2.12
CA GLY A 723 9.76 24.43 -1.04
C GLY A 723 10.18 23.07 -1.61
N ARG A 724 11.29 22.50 -1.12
CA ARG A 724 11.74 21.16 -1.49
C ARG A 724 11.31 20.17 -0.42
N PHE A 725 10.51 19.20 -0.77
CA PHE A 725 10.00 18.16 0.13
C PHE A 725 10.67 16.83 -0.17
N VAL A 726 11.21 16.18 0.86
CA VAL A 726 11.99 14.95 0.72
C VAL A 726 11.52 13.88 1.69
N THR A 727 11.64 12.62 1.27
CA THR A 727 11.50 11.44 2.14
C THR A 727 12.79 10.64 2.07
N PRO A 728 13.68 10.74 3.07
CA PRO A 728 14.91 9.94 3.09
C PRO A 728 14.58 8.48 3.45
N GLY A 729 15.34 7.57 2.86
CA GLY A 729 15.33 6.17 3.23
C GLY A 729 16.01 5.93 4.59
N ALA A 730 15.73 4.76 5.19
CA ALA A 730 16.31 4.39 6.48
C ALA A 730 17.84 4.29 6.44
N PRO A 731 18.56 4.88 7.42
CA PRO A 731 20.02 4.76 7.53
C PRO A 731 20.41 3.33 7.94
N ARG A 732 21.74 3.10 8.09
CA ARG A 732 22.23 1.84 8.64
C ARG A 732 21.71 1.61 10.05
N GLU A 733 21.25 0.38 10.28
CA GLU A 733 20.65 -0.06 11.54
C GLU A 733 21.23 -1.39 11.98
N TYR A 734 21.44 -1.56 13.29
CA TYR A 734 21.76 -2.83 13.92
C TYR A 734 20.75 -3.17 15.00
N GLY A 735 20.49 -4.46 15.17
CA GLY A 735 19.61 -4.92 16.24
C GLY A 735 19.86 -6.36 16.66
N VAL A 736 19.24 -6.70 17.76
CA VAL A 736 19.26 -8.04 18.34
C VAL A 736 17.82 -8.49 18.58
N LEU A 737 17.53 -9.73 18.23
CA LEU A 737 16.27 -10.38 18.47
C LEU A 737 16.49 -11.66 19.26
N VAL A 738 15.63 -11.93 20.23
CA VAL A 738 15.63 -13.16 21.02
C VAL A 738 14.21 -13.73 21.02
N GLN A 739 14.08 -14.97 20.56
CA GLN A 739 12.84 -15.73 20.61
C GLN A 739 12.96 -16.91 21.55
N ILE A 740 11.87 -17.26 22.21
CA ILE A 740 11.75 -18.44 23.07
C ILE A 740 10.51 -19.21 22.68
N ASP A 741 10.66 -20.45 22.30
CA ASP A 741 9.58 -21.38 21.97
C ASP A 741 9.29 -22.33 23.17
N PHE A 742 7.99 -22.63 23.44
CA PHE A 742 7.54 -23.38 24.62
C PHE A 742 6.83 -24.67 24.28
#